data_302d80b0b226090be6ad83a9059193f5
#
_entry.id   302d80b0b226090be6ad83a9059193f5
#
_cell.length_a   1.000
_cell.length_b   1.000
_cell.length_c   1.000
_cell.angle_alpha   90.00
_cell.angle_beta   90.00
_cell.angle_gamma   90.00
#
_symmetry.space_group_name_H-M   'P 1'
#
loop_
_entity.id
_entity.type
_entity.pdbx_description
1 polymer ?
#
loop_
_entity_poly.entity_id
_entity_poly.type
_entity_poly.pdbx_seq_one_letter_code
_entity_poly.pdbx_strand_id
1 'polypeptide(L)'
;DVPHDWSIEGEYRKDHPMGDQCGYLPAGIGWYRKTIPVPGDWKGKHVEIAFDGVFMNSTVWANGQKLGIRPYGWSSFSYDISDIAESSDSITFAVRVDNSKQPSARWYTGSGIYAHTWIDVRHKIHVPADGVFVRTTGESVEVDAEIKNTTGKTESIEVEIAILDPDGNQVTRQQKPVNIAPSQLQTQSFKLQIDSPRRWDLESPNLYQVVTKVISNGQTVDTATTRFGIRDVQWKPETGMWLNGKNVKLQGVCNHQDAGALGAAVPDKVLRFRIEQLKKMGCNAIRTAHNPQTPVFYDICDEVGMLVMDEIFDGWKKKAAHDYGRYYFNDWWQRDLTDWVRRDRNHPSVVIYSVGNETHGAIGKDLVERCHALDPTRPVTSGHSGSEYMDVFGVNGGSEKMGWFDQLKKDRVFIGTENTHTWQVRGFYRTKTWYRDGYPNKGQKPHWIPDLTEKEVFFNDWTDEAGRANRKQIFNSSYDNATVRLNARQNIEQLRDIPNYAGSFRWTGHDYIGEAGYVHGGWPFKSFMGGAIDMANFEKDLYYLYQSQWTDEPMVHILPHWTHPTLEPGTQIPVWIYSNCDVVELFSGGQSLGKKKPGTKSDEMQCQWMVGWQPGELKAVGYNNGKPVAEKVIRTADAPSRIALSIDGEPMASEGTDLVQVRVTTLDEKGEFYPYGENRTHFNVIGPGVIRALDNGSPVDVEKHFGVNNRIAFYGLTRGYVESTGQPGDITLMASCILGEKKQVTSKRVSIDVQLLSLRGTPPTVGIEIFYTLDGSAPTSQSARYSTPFEVSLGTTVKAMVALDGKPVQTLQERFAADEGFVWDGGQTQSNLGGDQAEDATLSGAKVVSSGKNFNGKGFIDFGQNKDAYVQWYLENDGDAGQADLTIRYSGVRKGRSGRAFKLTVNGRVVNETLMLPNTKNWGSDWKAVTVNIPIQRGANTIRLTTIEHGGMYVDEISVR
;
A
#
# COMPACT_ATOMS: atom_id res chain seq x y z
N ASP A 1 10.55 13.74 16.84
CA ASP A 1 10.21 14.60 15.70
C ASP A 1 8.84 14.22 15.14
N VAL A 2 8.22 15.13 14.40
CA VAL A 2 6.94 14.94 13.69
C VAL A 2 7.14 15.42 12.25
N PRO A 3 6.45 14.81 11.27
CA PRO A 3 5.42 13.75 11.35
C PRO A 3 5.94 12.42 11.91
N HIS A 4 5.07 11.64 12.59
CA HIS A 4 5.45 10.39 13.24
C HIS A 4 4.26 9.44 13.36
N ASP A 5 4.48 8.18 13.01
CA ASP A 5 3.54 7.08 13.16
C ASP A 5 4.23 5.95 13.95
N TRP A 6 3.91 5.81 15.24
CA TRP A 6 4.58 4.81 16.07
C TRP A 6 4.15 3.36 15.77
N SER A 7 2.99 3.17 15.15
CA SER A 7 2.49 1.82 14.89
C SER A 7 3.32 1.09 13.86
N ILE A 8 3.73 1.78 12.78
CA ILE A 8 4.56 1.17 11.72
C ILE A 8 5.99 0.86 12.20
N GLU A 9 6.45 1.53 13.23
CA GLU A 9 7.75 1.27 13.83
C GLU A 9 7.78 0.00 14.70
N GLY A 10 6.61 -0.57 14.98
CA GLY A 10 6.46 -1.80 15.75
C GLY A 10 6.68 -3.08 14.93
N GLU A 11 6.56 -4.20 15.61
CA GLU A 11 6.60 -5.53 15.00
C GLU A 11 5.19 -5.93 14.54
N TYR A 12 5.11 -6.69 13.45
CA TYR A 12 3.88 -7.38 13.06
C TYR A 12 3.68 -8.59 13.96
N ARG A 13 2.51 -8.73 14.54
CA ARG A 13 2.14 -9.89 15.35
C ARG A 13 0.66 -10.20 15.22
N LYS A 14 0.34 -11.49 15.06
CA LYS A 14 -1.04 -11.97 14.92
C LYS A 14 -1.98 -11.54 16.04
N ASP A 15 -1.43 -11.40 17.26
CA ASP A 15 -2.17 -11.04 18.48
C ASP A 15 -2.24 -9.53 18.75
N HIS A 16 -1.66 -8.70 17.89
CA HIS A 16 -1.72 -7.25 18.07
C HIS A 16 -3.16 -6.71 17.89
N PRO A 17 -3.52 -5.65 18.64
CA PRO A 17 -4.91 -5.19 18.72
C PRO A 17 -5.48 -4.65 17.39
N MET A 18 -4.64 -4.18 16.49
CA MET A 18 -5.08 -3.76 15.15
C MET A 18 -5.68 -4.89 14.33
N GLY A 19 -5.25 -6.15 14.55
CA GLY A 19 -5.80 -7.33 13.90
C GLY A 19 -5.71 -7.30 12.37
N ASP A 20 -6.46 -8.16 11.72
CA ASP A 20 -6.52 -8.30 10.27
C ASP A 20 -7.08 -7.06 9.55
N GLN A 21 -7.92 -6.27 10.21
CA GLN A 21 -8.49 -5.07 9.61
C GLN A 21 -7.48 -3.95 9.43
N CYS A 22 -6.58 -3.77 10.41
CA CYS A 22 -5.59 -2.69 10.40
C CYS A 22 -4.13 -3.18 10.32
N GLY A 23 -3.88 -4.43 9.88
CA GLY A 23 -2.56 -4.91 9.48
C GLY A 23 -1.68 -5.46 10.60
N TYR A 24 -2.26 -5.92 11.73
CA TYR A 24 -1.54 -6.64 12.81
C TYR A 24 -0.40 -5.86 13.48
N LEU A 25 -0.50 -4.55 13.52
CA LEU A 25 0.47 -3.66 14.14
C LEU A 25 0.04 -3.25 15.56
N PRO A 26 0.97 -2.72 16.39
CA PRO A 26 0.62 -2.26 17.72
C PRO A 26 -0.26 -1.01 17.67
N ALA A 27 -1.14 -0.89 18.66
CA ALA A 27 -1.95 0.30 18.91
C ALA A 27 -1.85 0.68 20.39
N GLY A 28 -2.36 1.85 20.77
CA GLY A 28 -2.30 2.27 22.16
C GLY A 28 -2.47 3.77 22.34
N ILE A 29 -1.87 4.28 23.41
CA ILE A 29 -1.85 5.69 23.75
C ILE A 29 -0.43 6.20 23.65
N GLY A 30 -0.21 7.21 22.79
CA GLY A 30 1.06 7.91 22.65
C GLY A 30 1.02 9.31 23.26
N TRP A 31 2.16 9.76 23.74
CA TRP A 31 2.35 11.10 24.26
C TRP A 31 3.51 11.79 23.57
N TYR A 32 3.23 12.97 23.02
CA TYR A 32 4.23 13.87 22.48
C TYR A 32 4.45 15.03 23.47
N ARG A 33 5.70 15.44 23.63
CA ARG A 33 6.05 16.62 24.43
C ARG A 33 7.20 17.37 23.76
N LYS A 34 7.02 18.66 23.58
CA LYS A 34 8.05 19.56 23.01
C LYS A 34 7.96 20.93 23.65
N THR A 35 9.09 21.45 24.07
CA THR A 35 9.21 22.82 24.53
C THR A 35 9.84 23.66 23.43
N ILE A 36 9.22 24.77 23.09
CA ILE A 36 9.73 25.77 22.13
C ILE A 36 9.90 27.11 22.81
N PRO A 37 10.90 27.93 22.44
CA PRO A 37 11.01 29.29 22.90
C PRO A 37 9.86 30.13 22.32
N VAL A 38 9.45 31.16 23.00
CA VAL A 38 8.55 32.20 22.52
C VAL A 38 9.40 33.41 22.08
N PRO A 39 9.59 33.65 20.77
CA PRO A 39 10.30 34.82 20.28
C PRO A 39 9.62 36.12 20.74
N GLY A 40 10.40 37.14 21.01
CA GLY A 40 9.87 38.41 21.50
C GLY A 40 8.88 39.11 20.54
N ASP A 41 9.00 38.82 19.26
CA ASP A 41 8.13 39.36 18.22
C ASP A 41 6.74 38.65 18.14
N TRP A 42 6.50 37.56 18.94
CA TRP A 42 5.17 36.98 19.11
C TRP A 42 4.30 37.74 20.10
N LYS A 43 4.94 38.51 20.99
CA LYS A 43 4.21 39.34 21.97
C LYS A 43 3.31 40.35 21.27
N GLY A 44 2.08 40.45 21.75
CA GLY A 44 1.07 41.36 21.16
C GLY A 44 0.45 40.85 19.85
N LYS A 45 0.78 39.61 19.38
CA LYS A 45 0.23 39.00 18.18
C LYS A 45 -0.83 37.94 18.49
N HIS A 46 -1.50 37.49 17.46
CA HIS A 46 -2.31 36.26 17.50
C HIS A 46 -1.40 35.09 17.14
N VAL A 47 -1.41 34.06 17.97
CA VAL A 47 -0.56 32.87 17.84
C VAL A 47 -1.41 31.62 17.93
N GLU A 48 -1.31 30.76 16.95
CA GLU A 48 -2.00 29.44 16.92
C GLU A 48 -1.00 28.31 16.80
N ILE A 49 -1.31 27.16 17.44
CA ILE A 49 -0.72 25.87 17.09
C ILE A 49 -1.69 25.12 16.19
N ALA A 50 -1.23 24.68 15.01
CA ALA A 50 -2.03 23.95 14.04
C ALA A 50 -1.46 22.58 13.76
N PHE A 51 -2.36 21.62 13.53
CA PHE A 51 -2.05 20.22 13.21
C PHE A 51 -2.77 19.85 11.91
N ASP A 52 -2.04 19.35 10.94
CA ASP A 52 -2.61 18.88 9.68
C ASP A 52 -3.26 17.49 9.79
N GLY A 53 -2.86 16.70 10.80
CA GLY A 53 -3.47 15.41 11.09
C GLY A 53 -2.88 14.72 12.32
N VAL A 54 -3.77 14.19 13.18
CA VAL A 54 -3.41 13.47 14.41
C VAL A 54 -4.36 12.28 14.60
N PHE A 55 -3.92 11.08 14.34
CA PHE A 55 -4.79 9.90 14.45
C PHE A 55 -4.55 9.16 15.77
N MET A 56 -5.54 9.08 16.63
CA MET A 56 -6.86 9.76 16.75
C MET A 56 -7.13 10.17 18.20
N ASN A 57 -8.30 10.75 18.46
CA ASN A 57 -8.74 11.17 19.82
C ASN A 57 -7.67 12.03 20.51
N SER A 58 -7.12 13.00 19.77
CA SER A 58 -6.09 13.86 20.33
C SER A 58 -6.61 14.78 21.43
N THR A 59 -5.79 15.00 22.43
CA THR A 59 -5.97 16.05 23.45
C THR A 59 -4.68 16.85 23.52
N VAL A 60 -4.79 18.17 23.45
CA VAL A 60 -3.65 19.08 23.38
C VAL A 60 -3.62 19.99 24.61
N TRP A 61 -2.43 20.18 25.16
CA TRP A 61 -2.13 21.11 26.24
C TRP A 61 -0.96 22.00 25.87
N ALA A 62 -0.97 23.25 26.39
CA ALA A 62 0.14 24.17 26.37
C ALA A 62 0.39 24.70 27.79
N ASN A 63 1.63 24.58 28.30
CA ASN A 63 2.00 24.93 29.69
C ASN A 63 1.04 24.36 30.75
N GLY A 64 0.55 23.13 30.57
CA GLY A 64 -0.38 22.46 31.46
C GLY A 64 -1.85 22.85 31.27
N GLN A 65 -2.17 23.91 30.54
CA GLN A 65 -3.52 24.31 30.19
C GLN A 65 -4.03 23.44 29.04
N LYS A 66 -5.19 22.78 29.24
CA LYS A 66 -5.86 22.03 28.17
C LYS A 66 -6.44 22.98 27.12
N LEU A 67 -6.01 22.85 25.86
CA LEU A 67 -6.50 23.62 24.73
C LEU A 67 -7.77 23.04 24.14
N GLY A 68 -7.81 21.69 23.95
CA GLY A 68 -8.98 21.04 23.40
C GLY A 68 -8.79 19.57 23.09
N ILE A 69 -9.81 19.00 22.47
CA ILE A 69 -9.83 17.61 21.95
C ILE A 69 -10.22 17.59 20.47
N ARG A 70 -9.72 16.61 19.74
CA ARG A 70 -10.15 16.32 18.34
C ARG A 70 -10.27 14.80 18.16
N PRO A 71 -11.51 14.26 18.09
CA PRO A 71 -11.70 12.82 17.89
C PRO A 71 -11.38 12.35 16.47
N TYR A 72 -11.76 13.12 15.44
CA TYR A 72 -11.53 12.77 14.04
C TYR A 72 -10.05 12.99 13.68
N GLY A 73 -9.40 11.91 13.31
CA GLY A 73 -7.94 11.90 13.10
C GLY A 73 -7.47 12.51 11.78
N TRP A 74 -8.37 12.70 10.81
CA TRP A 74 -8.03 13.05 9.43
C TRP A 74 -8.26 14.52 9.08
N SER A 75 -8.88 15.31 9.96
CA SER A 75 -9.08 16.74 9.77
C SER A 75 -7.94 17.55 10.34
N SER A 76 -7.56 18.63 9.65
CA SER A 76 -6.71 19.67 10.21
C SER A 76 -7.46 20.46 11.28
N PHE A 77 -6.75 20.97 12.27
CA PHE A 77 -7.32 21.78 13.36
C PHE A 77 -6.26 22.64 14.03
N SER A 78 -6.69 23.75 14.66
CA SER A 78 -5.79 24.65 15.40
C SER A 78 -6.36 25.02 16.78
N TYR A 79 -5.48 25.57 17.62
CA TYR A 79 -5.82 26.18 18.92
C TYR A 79 -5.09 27.48 19.09
N ASP A 80 -5.84 28.51 19.53
CA ASP A 80 -5.29 29.82 19.94
C ASP A 80 -4.47 29.67 21.21
N ILE A 81 -3.23 30.11 21.18
CA ILE A 81 -2.28 30.11 22.30
C ILE A 81 -1.73 31.52 22.57
N SER A 82 -2.39 32.56 22.08
CA SER A 82 -1.94 33.96 22.17
C SER A 82 -1.68 34.40 23.61
N ASP A 83 -2.60 34.12 24.56
CA ASP A 83 -2.44 34.49 25.96
C ASP A 83 -1.27 33.75 26.64
N ILE A 84 -1.04 32.49 26.24
CA ILE A 84 0.10 31.73 26.76
C ILE A 84 1.41 32.28 26.19
N ALA A 85 1.44 32.61 24.89
CA ALA A 85 2.59 33.22 24.25
C ALA A 85 2.88 34.61 24.82
N GLU A 86 1.85 35.42 25.15
CA GLU A 86 2.01 36.73 25.77
C GLU A 86 2.67 36.63 27.14
N SER A 87 2.32 35.64 27.95
CA SER A 87 2.71 35.52 29.37
C SER A 87 3.93 34.64 29.63
N SER A 88 4.49 33.97 28.62
CA SER A 88 5.57 32.99 28.78
C SER A 88 6.76 33.30 27.87
N ASP A 89 7.97 32.88 28.28
CA ASP A 89 9.17 32.90 27.44
C ASP A 89 9.40 31.58 26.69
N SER A 90 8.66 30.54 27.07
CA SER A 90 8.64 29.25 26.40
C SER A 90 7.30 28.58 26.58
N ILE A 91 6.92 27.74 25.61
CA ILE A 91 5.70 26.94 25.65
C ILE A 91 6.07 25.46 25.59
N THR A 92 5.61 24.69 26.56
CA THR A 92 5.67 23.24 26.55
C THR A 92 4.33 22.67 26.07
N PHE A 93 4.32 22.14 24.87
CA PHE A 93 3.19 21.40 24.34
C PHE A 93 3.21 19.97 24.85
N ALA A 94 2.04 19.44 25.18
CA ALA A 94 1.81 18.02 25.38
C ALA A 94 0.61 17.59 24.52
N VAL A 95 0.78 16.51 23.77
CA VAL A 95 -0.30 15.96 22.94
C VAL A 95 -0.46 14.48 23.29
N ARG A 96 -1.64 14.12 23.80
CA ARG A 96 -2.06 12.75 24.00
C ARG A 96 -2.84 12.30 22.77
N VAL A 97 -2.42 11.19 22.21
CA VAL A 97 -3.10 10.55 21.06
C VAL A 97 -3.57 9.17 21.51
N ASP A 98 -4.85 8.87 21.35
CA ASP A 98 -5.45 7.63 21.83
C ASP A 98 -6.07 6.81 20.71
N ASN A 99 -5.28 5.87 20.17
CA ASN A 99 -5.72 4.86 19.21
C ASN A 99 -5.76 3.46 19.88
N SER A 100 -6.07 3.39 21.17
CA SER A 100 -6.05 2.12 21.92
C SER A 100 -7.26 1.21 21.63
N LYS A 101 -8.38 1.77 21.19
CA LYS A 101 -9.58 1.01 20.86
C LYS A 101 -9.54 0.53 19.41
N GLN A 102 -9.45 -0.79 19.21
CA GLN A 102 -9.25 -1.41 17.90
C GLN A 102 -10.32 -2.46 17.58
N PRO A 103 -10.57 -2.73 16.27
CA PRO A 103 -10.14 -1.95 15.12
C PRO A 103 -10.86 -0.59 15.05
N SER A 104 -10.09 0.48 14.77
CA SER A 104 -10.60 1.85 14.64
C SER A 104 -10.99 2.23 13.20
N ALA A 105 -10.60 1.40 12.24
CA ALA A 105 -10.98 1.46 10.83
C ALA A 105 -10.95 0.04 10.24
N ARG A 106 -11.10 -0.09 8.93
CA ARG A 106 -10.96 -1.35 8.19
C ARG A 106 -9.62 -1.47 7.46
N TRP A 107 -8.83 -0.41 7.46
CA TRP A 107 -7.48 -0.30 6.88
C TRP A 107 -6.52 0.26 7.91
N TYR A 108 -5.22 0.25 7.58
CA TYR A 108 -4.19 0.82 8.44
C TYR A 108 -4.31 2.33 8.52
N THR A 109 -4.47 2.83 9.72
CA THR A 109 -4.66 4.25 10.00
C THR A 109 -3.40 4.95 10.49
N GLY A 110 -2.39 4.19 10.86
CA GLY A 110 -1.30 4.72 11.66
C GLY A 110 -1.74 5.10 13.07
N SER A 111 -0.81 5.68 13.82
CA SER A 111 -1.08 6.22 15.17
C SER A 111 -0.08 7.33 15.47
N GLY A 112 -0.57 8.54 15.77
CA GLY A 112 0.30 9.63 16.12
C GLY A 112 0.01 10.94 15.42
N ILE A 113 0.94 11.89 15.51
CA ILE A 113 0.95 13.13 14.75
C ILE A 113 1.57 12.80 13.40
N TYR A 114 0.75 12.28 12.47
CA TYR A 114 1.23 11.72 11.20
C TYR A 114 1.41 12.76 10.08
N ALA A 115 0.99 14.00 10.31
CA ALA A 115 1.11 15.11 9.38
C ALA A 115 1.84 16.30 10.01
N HIS A 116 2.08 17.36 9.24
CA HIS A 116 2.81 18.53 9.70
C HIS A 116 2.13 19.24 10.87
N THR A 117 2.94 19.92 11.67
CA THR A 117 2.50 20.74 12.81
C THR A 117 3.13 22.11 12.67
N TRP A 118 2.35 23.17 12.81
CA TRP A 118 2.74 24.55 12.55
C TRP A 118 2.51 25.45 13.76
N ILE A 119 3.33 26.47 13.89
CA ILE A 119 3.00 27.64 14.70
C ILE A 119 2.70 28.78 13.72
N ASP A 120 1.49 29.29 13.77
CA ASP A 120 1.04 30.42 12.95
C ASP A 120 1.02 31.69 13.79
N VAL A 121 1.74 32.70 13.35
CA VAL A 121 1.91 33.99 14.07
C VAL A 121 1.45 35.12 13.19
N ARG A 122 0.35 35.76 13.58
CA ARG A 122 -0.30 36.82 12.79
C ARG A 122 -0.51 38.09 13.59
N HIS A 123 -0.82 39.18 12.92
CA HIS A 123 -1.30 40.39 13.58
C HIS A 123 -2.67 40.11 14.26
N LYS A 124 -3.03 40.91 15.29
CA LYS A 124 -4.36 40.81 15.94
C LYS A 124 -5.54 41.12 14.99
N ILE A 125 -5.28 41.77 13.87
CA ILE A 125 -6.22 41.90 12.77
C ILE A 125 -5.60 41.15 11.60
N HIS A 126 -6.19 40.02 11.22
CA HIS A 126 -5.58 39.09 10.28
C HIS A 126 -6.62 38.33 9.46
N VAL A 127 -6.17 37.70 8.39
CA VAL A 127 -6.89 36.71 7.63
C VAL A 127 -6.72 35.36 8.35
N PRO A 128 -7.77 34.72 8.88
CA PRO A 128 -7.63 33.42 9.54
C PRO A 128 -7.25 32.31 8.53
N ALA A 129 -6.75 31.19 9.02
CA ALA A 129 -6.52 30.00 8.19
C ALA A 129 -7.81 29.64 7.44
N ASP A 130 -7.68 29.24 6.17
CA ASP A 130 -8.80 28.90 5.25
C ASP A 130 -9.87 30.02 5.12
N GLY A 131 -9.51 31.26 5.47
CA GLY A 131 -10.41 32.43 5.46
C GLY A 131 -10.60 33.06 4.08
N VAL A 132 -9.87 32.61 3.06
CA VAL A 132 -10.04 33.09 1.68
C VAL A 132 -10.74 32.03 0.86
N PHE A 133 -11.79 32.41 0.13
CA PHE A 133 -12.47 31.53 -0.82
C PHE A 133 -12.48 32.18 -2.21
N VAL A 134 -11.97 31.44 -3.18
CA VAL A 134 -11.84 31.90 -4.56
C VAL A 134 -12.78 31.11 -5.47
N ARG A 135 -13.64 31.81 -6.21
CA ARG A 135 -14.53 31.22 -7.22
C ARG A 135 -14.22 31.83 -8.59
N THR A 136 -14.22 31.00 -9.61
CA THR A 136 -13.91 31.42 -10.99
C THR A 136 -15.05 31.07 -11.94
N THR A 137 -15.40 32.02 -12.84
CA THR A 137 -16.36 31.80 -13.91
C THR A 137 -15.90 32.55 -15.15
N GLY A 138 -15.43 31.82 -16.17
CA GLY A 138 -14.85 32.42 -17.35
C GLY A 138 -13.58 33.23 -17.03
N GLU A 139 -13.67 34.56 -17.17
CA GLU A 139 -12.63 35.53 -16.86
C GLU A 139 -12.84 36.23 -15.52
N SER A 140 -13.96 35.96 -14.85
CA SER A 140 -14.31 36.55 -13.55
C SER A 140 -13.74 35.72 -12.41
N VAL A 141 -13.11 36.40 -11.45
CA VAL A 141 -12.61 35.85 -10.19
C VAL A 141 -13.30 36.55 -9.05
N GLU A 142 -14.08 35.78 -8.27
CA GLU A 142 -14.70 36.26 -7.05
C GLU A 142 -13.90 35.78 -5.86
N VAL A 143 -13.56 36.69 -4.94
CA VAL A 143 -12.78 36.41 -3.74
C VAL A 143 -13.55 36.84 -2.51
N ASP A 144 -13.88 35.90 -1.63
CA ASP A 144 -14.36 36.21 -0.28
C ASP A 144 -13.20 36.09 0.70
N ALA A 145 -12.82 37.17 1.33
CA ALA A 145 -11.75 37.23 2.32
C ALA A 145 -12.35 37.51 3.70
N GLU A 146 -12.17 36.59 4.63
CA GLU A 146 -12.52 36.77 6.05
C GLU A 146 -11.39 37.50 6.76
N ILE A 147 -11.78 38.52 7.56
CA ILE A 147 -10.86 39.26 8.41
C ILE A 147 -11.32 39.08 9.86
N LYS A 148 -10.40 38.69 10.72
CA LYS A 148 -10.66 38.50 12.17
C LYS A 148 -10.00 39.67 12.94
N ASN A 149 -10.76 40.31 13.81
CA ASN A 149 -10.26 41.32 14.74
C ASN A 149 -10.24 40.74 16.15
N THR A 150 -9.05 40.46 16.68
CA THR A 150 -8.88 40.01 18.07
C THR A 150 -8.41 41.13 19.01
N THR A 151 -8.47 42.42 18.55
CA THR A 151 -8.23 43.57 19.39
C THR A 151 -9.46 43.87 20.26
N GLY A 152 -9.29 44.58 21.33
CA GLY A 152 -10.39 45.00 22.23
C GLY A 152 -11.22 46.20 21.72
N LYS A 153 -11.03 46.69 20.48
CA LYS A 153 -11.67 47.89 19.94
C LYS A 153 -12.03 47.73 18.48
N THR A 154 -12.94 48.60 18.01
CA THR A 154 -13.25 48.69 16.59
C THR A 154 -12.06 49.26 15.82
N GLU A 155 -11.72 48.59 14.72
CA GLU A 155 -10.62 48.97 13.85
C GLU A 155 -11.09 49.36 12.46
N SER A 156 -10.50 50.42 11.93
CA SER A 156 -10.70 50.88 10.54
C SER A 156 -9.49 50.45 9.73
N ILE A 157 -9.68 49.56 8.76
CA ILE A 157 -8.64 48.98 7.95
C ILE A 157 -8.98 49.04 6.46
N GLU A 158 -8.04 48.73 5.64
CA GLU A 158 -8.24 48.45 4.22
C GLU A 158 -7.85 47.03 3.92
N VAL A 159 -8.63 46.32 3.11
CA VAL A 159 -8.33 45.00 2.60
C VAL A 159 -7.99 45.10 1.12
N GLU A 160 -6.78 44.72 0.75
CA GLU A 160 -6.31 44.65 -0.64
C GLU A 160 -6.26 43.21 -1.09
N ILE A 161 -6.84 42.96 -2.25
CA ILE A 161 -6.68 41.70 -3.00
C ILE A 161 -5.86 41.98 -4.25
N ALA A 162 -4.74 41.26 -4.42
CA ALA A 162 -3.98 41.24 -5.66
C ALA A 162 -3.96 39.81 -6.22
N ILE A 163 -4.09 39.65 -7.54
CA ILE A 163 -3.95 38.34 -8.19
C ILE A 163 -2.64 38.32 -8.96
N LEU A 164 -1.85 37.30 -8.68
CA LEU A 164 -0.62 36.97 -9.41
C LEU A 164 -0.89 35.84 -10.40
N ASP A 165 -0.33 35.98 -11.60
CA ASP A 165 -0.38 34.91 -12.61
C ASP A 165 0.59 33.77 -12.27
N PRO A 166 0.60 32.63 -13.02
CA PRO A 166 1.52 31.53 -12.78
C PRO A 166 3.02 31.89 -12.85
N ASP A 167 3.37 33.00 -13.47
CA ASP A 167 4.75 33.51 -13.54
C ASP A 167 5.09 34.48 -12.37
N GLY A 168 4.12 34.74 -11.47
CA GLY A 168 4.27 35.64 -10.31
C GLY A 168 4.02 37.10 -10.62
N ASN A 169 3.53 37.46 -11.82
CA ASN A 169 3.24 38.87 -12.17
C ASN A 169 1.85 39.24 -11.68
N GLN A 170 1.72 40.45 -11.12
CA GLN A 170 0.42 40.99 -10.71
C GLN A 170 -0.43 41.33 -11.94
N VAL A 171 -1.58 40.66 -12.12
CA VAL A 171 -2.48 40.89 -13.25
C VAL A 171 -3.66 41.78 -12.93
N THR A 172 -4.11 41.82 -11.67
CA THR A 172 -5.19 42.71 -11.23
C THR A 172 -5.14 42.92 -9.72
N ARG A 173 -5.74 44.02 -9.25
CA ARG A 173 -5.89 44.28 -7.83
C ARG A 173 -7.15 45.11 -7.52
N GLN A 174 -7.66 44.99 -6.31
CA GLN A 174 -8.75 45.80 -5.77
C GLN A 174 -8.56 46.01 -4.26
N GLN A 175 -8.94 47.16 -3.76
CA GLN A 175 -8.84 47.52 -2.35
C GLN A 175 -10.18 48.05 -1.84
N LYS A 176 -10.56 47.72 -0.61
CA LYS A 176 -11.80 48.18 0.04
C LYS A 176 -11.55 48.54 1.50
N PRO A 177 -12.15 49.66 1.98
CA PRO A 177 -12.14 50.00 3.41
C PRO A 177 -13.13 49.11 4.17
N VAL A 178 -12.77 48.78 5.41
CA VAL A 178 -13.53 47.92 6.30
C VAL A 178 -13.47 48.45 7.73
N ASN A 179 -14.61 48.53 8.40
CA ASN A 179 -14.69 48.73 9.84
C ASN A 179 -15.08 47.44 10.51
N ILE A 180 -14.23 46.90 11.38
CA ILE A 180 -14.46 45.61 12.02
C ILE A 180 -14.49 45.77 13.55
N ALA A 181 -15.59 45.40 14.17
CA ALA A 181 -15.78 45.46 15.61
C ALA A 181 -14.90 44.47 16.39
N PRO A 182 -14.68 44.66 17.70
CA PRO A 182 -13.90 43.74 18.52
C PRO A 182 -14.45 42.31 18.46
N SER A 183 -13.55 41.35 18.41
CA SER A 183 -13.86 39.91 18.40
C SER A 183 -14.76 39.46 17.24
N GLN A 184 -14.89 40.28 16.19
CA GLN A 184 -15.65 39.90 14.99
C GLN A 184 -14.79 39.20 13.93
N LEU A 185 -15.46 38.32 13.19
CA LEU A 185 -15.05 37.82 11.90
C LEU A 185 -15.93 38.45 10.82
N GLN A 186 -15.36 39.11 9.84
CA GLN A 186 -16.12 39.79 8.79
C GLN A 186 -15.60 39.38 7.42
N THR A 187 -16.51 39.05 6.52
CA THR A 187 -16.18 38.72 5.14
C THR A 187 -16.24 39.91 4.24
N GLN A 188 -15.21 40.12 3.41
CA GLN A 188 -15.19 41.10 2.33
C GLN A 188 -15.15 40.37 0.98
N SER A 189 -16.14 40.69 0.13
CA SER A 189 -16.21 40.11 -1.21
C SER A 189 -15.63 41.05 -2.26
N PHE A 190 -14.86 40.48 -3.18
CA PHE A 190 -14.24 41.15 -4.30
C PHE A 190 -14.63 40.48 -5.60
N LYS A 191 -14.73 41.29 -6.67
CA LYS A 191 -14.96 40.76 -8.01
C LYS A 191 -13.92 41.38 -8.94
N LEU A 192 -13.05 40.55 -9.50
CA LEU A 192 -11.94 40.94 -10.36
C LEU A 192 -12.10 40.27 -11.73
N GLN A 193 -11.43 40.82 -12.73
CA GLN A 193 -11.36 40.28 -14.08
C GLN A 193 -9.92 39.96 -14.43
N ILE A 194 -9.71 38.89 -15.18
CA ILE A 194 -8.43 38.53 -15.77
C ILE A 194 -8.67 38.26 -17.25
N ASP A 195 -8.12 39.09 -18.09
CA ASP A 195 -8.27 39.00 -19.55
C ASP A 195 -7.48 37.78 -20.05
N SER A 196 -8.16 36.90 -20.79
CA SER A 196 -7.57 35.70 -21.40
C SER A 196 -6.75 34.82 -20.43
N PRO A 197 -7.35 34.32 -19.33
CA PRO A 197 -6.59 33.65 -18.31
C PRO A 197 -6.05 32.29 -18.79
N ARG A 198 -4.84 31.95 -18.33
CA ARG A 198 -4.29 30.60 -18.48
C ARG A 198 -5.08 29.63 -17.60
N ARG A 199 -5.78 28.68 -18.23
CA ARG A 199 -6.63 27.74 -17.49
C ARG A 199 -5.80 26.64 -16.86
N TRP A 200 -6.26 26.18 -15.71
CA TRP A 200 -5.76 24.94 -15.08
C TRP A 200 -6.42 23.74 -15.75
N ASP A 201 -5.62 22.77 -16.19
CA ASP A 201 -6.10 21.47 -16.66
C ASP A 201 -5.06 20.37 -16.38
N LEU A 202 -5.34 19.15 -16.85
CA LEU A 202 -4.53 17.97 -16.61
C LEU A 202 -3.11 18.05 -17.19
N GLU A 203 -2.95 18.76 -18.32
CA GLU A 203 -1.68 18.87 -19.04
C GLU A 203 -0.97 20.22 -18.78
N SER A 204 -1.76 21.21 -18.39
CA SER A 204 -1.27 22.57 -18.13
C SER A 204 -1.83 23.07 -16.80
N PRO A 205 -1.29 22.59 -15.67
CA PRO A 205 -1.82 22.89 -14.34
C PRO A 205 -1.40 24.29 -13.86
N ASN A 206 -1.90 25.34 -14.56
CA ASN A 206 -1.59 26.74 -14.28
C ASN A 206 -2.21 27.19 -12.96
N LEU A 207 -1.39 27.57 -11.98
CA LEU A 207 -1.79 28.03 -10.66
C LEU A 207 -1.58 29.53 -10.50
N TYR A 208 -2.63 30.24 -10.12
CA TYR A 208 -2.64 31.63 -9.73
C TYR A 208 -2.53 31.76 -8.22
N GLN A 209 -2.24 32.97 -7.75
CA GLN A 209 -2.23 33.28 -6.33
C GLN A 209 -3.10 34.51 -6.05
N VAL A 210 -3.94 34.43 -5.04
CA VAL A 210 -4.57 35.60 -4.41
C VAL A 210 -3.70 36.03 -3.23
N VAL A 211 -3.17 37.24 -3.29
CA VAL A 211 -2.48 37.84 -2.17
C VAL A 211 -3.45 38.83 -1.49
N THR A 212 -3.86 38.47 -0.28
CA THR A 212 -4.75 39.25 0.57
C THR A 212 -3.91 40.03 1.58
N LYS A 213 -3.98 41.37 1.58
CA LYS A 213 -3.29 42.21 2.56
C LYS A 213 -4.31 42.91 3.44
N VAL A 214 -4.05 42.92 4.74
CA VAL A 214 -4.72 43.74 5.72
C VAL A 214 -3.85 44.96 5.98
N ILE A 215 -4.40 46.17 5.74
CA ILE A 215 -3.67 47.44 5.86
C ILE A 215 -4.34 48.23 6.98
N SER A 216 -3.57 48.57 8.01
CA SER A 216 -4.00 49.42 9.12
C SER A 216 -3.09 50.63 9.22
N ASN A 217 -3.69 51.86 9.29
CA ASN A 217 -2.93 53.09 9.34
C ASN A 217 -1.90 53.24 8.21
N GLY A 218 -2.21 52.78 7.00
CA GLY A 218 -1.35 52.81 5.83
C GLY A 218 -0.20 51.81 5.82
N GLN A 219 -0.12 50.90 6.80
CA GLN A 219 0.88 49.82 6.86
C GLN A 219 0.22 48.44 6.68
N THR A 220 0.84 47.58 5.88
CA THR A 220 0.43 46.15 5.80
C THR A 220 0.76 45.47 7.13
N VAL A 221 -0.28 45.00 7.81
CA VAL A 221 -0.15 44.37 9.13
C VAL A 221 -0.28 42.82 9.03
N ASP A 222 -0.96 42.34 8.01
CA ASP A 222 -1.06 40.91 7.73
C ASP A 222 -1.11 40.63 6.21
N THR A 223 -0.63 39.47 5.79
CA THR A 223 -0.66 39.00 4.41
C THR A 223 -0.94 37.52 4.36
N ALA A 224 -1.97 37.12 3.61
CA ALA A 224 -2.28 35.74 3.30
C ALA A 224 -2.17 35.49 1.80
N THR A 225 -1.57 34.37 1.41
CA THR A 225 -1.48 33.92 0.02
C THR A 225 -2.27 32.65 -0.17
N THR A 226 -3.20 32.63 -1.12
CA THR A 226 -4.06 31.48 -1.44
C THR A 226 -3.85 31.10 -2.90
N ARG A 227 -3.43 29.84 -3.15
CA ARG A 227 -3.32 29.31 -4.51
C ARG A 227 -4.70 28.93 -5.04
N PHE A 228 -4.90 29.06 -6.34
CA PHE A 228 -6.11 28.62 -7.03
C PHE A 228 -5.84 28.39 -8.51
N GLY A 229 -6.72 27.65 -9.18
CA GLY A 229 -6.69 27.48 -10.62
C GLY A 229 -7.97 28.00 -11.29
N ILE A 230 -7.83 28.59 -12.48
CA ILE A 230 -8.98 29.05 -13.27
C ILE A 230 -9.41 27.91 -14.19
N ARG A 231 -10.59 27.36 -13.95
CA ARG A 231 -11.15 26.22 -14.70
C ARG A 231 -12.66 26.29 -14.79
N ASP A 232 -13.22 25.60 -15.76
CA ASP A 232 -14.66 25.37 -15.90
C ASP A 232 -14.91 23.86 -15.79
N VAL A 233 -15.73 23.43 -14.83
CA VAL A 233 -16.12 22.03 -14.65
C VAL A 233 -17.63 21.93 -14.76
N GLN A 234 -18.09 21.06 -15.67
CA GLN A 234 -19.52 20.82 -15.88
C GLN A 234 -19.81 19.32 -15.78
N TRP A 235 -20.93 18.97 -15.19
CA TRP A 235 -21.42 17.61 -15.09
C TRP A 235 -22.72 17.48 -15.87
N LYS A 236 -22.72 16.67 -16.96
CA LYS A 236 -23.85 16.52 -17.88
C LYS A 236 -24.38 15.09 -17.84
N PRO A 237 -25.70 14.89 -17.59
CA PRO A 237 -26.30 13.56 -17.48
C PRO A 237 -26.00 12.64 -18.67
N GLU A 238 -25.91 13.18 -19.88
CA GLU A 238 -25.75 12.40 -21.09
C GLU A 238 -24.29 12.01 -21.36
N THR A 239 -23.33 12.81 -20.89
CA THR A 239 -21.92 12.71 -21.34
C THR A 239 -20.90 12.73 -20.20
N GLY A 240 -21.31 12.86 -18.94
CA GLY A 240 -20.42 12.85 -17.79
C GLY A 240 -19.74 14.20 -17.53
N MET A 241 -18.49 14.17 -17.11
CA MET A 241 -17.72 15.36 -16.73
C MET A 241 -17.07 16.07 -17.93
N TRP A 242 -17.05 17.39 -17.87
CA TRP A 242 -16.38 18.29 -18.82
C TRP A 242 -15.45 19.23 -18.08
N LEU A 243 -14.21 19.35 -18.54
CA LEU A 243 -13.20 20.25 -18.02
C LEU A 243 -12.79 21.21 -19.15
N ASN A 244 -12.96 22.53 -18.95
CA ASN A 244 -12.62 23.57 -19.93
C ASN A 244 -13.22 23.30 -21.33
N GLY A 245 -14.44 22.78 -21.40
CA GLY A 245 -15.13 22.47 -22.64
C GLY A 245 -14.73 21.16 -23.32
N LYS A 246 -13.84 20.37 -22.71
CA LYS A 246 -13.47 19.00 -23.16
C LYS A 246 -14.17 17.96 -22.30
N ASN A 247 -14.74 16.92 -22.90
CA ASN A 247 -15.26 15.78 -22.17
C ASN A 247 -14.11 14.95 -21.60
N VAL A 248 -14.12 14.71 -20.29
CA VAL A 248 -13.08 13.98 -19.56
C VAL A 248 -13.69 12.78 -18.86
N LYS A 249 -13.16 11.60 -19.13
CA LYS A 249 -13.44 10.40 -18.35
C LYS A 249 -12.47 10.36 -17.15
N LEU A 250 -13.00 10.20 -15.94
CA LEU A 250 -12.15 10.02 -14.76
C LEU A 250 -11.57 8.61 -14.76
N GLN A 251 -10.34 8.50 -15.19
CA GLN A 251 -9.50 7.29 -15.16
C GLN A 251 -8.85 7.22 -13.78
N GLY A 252 -9.63 6.79 -12.80
CA GLY A 252 -9.31 6.99 -11.40
C GLY A 252 -8.82 5.74 -10.67
N VAL A 253 -8.19 6.00 -9.53
CA VAL A 253 -7.84 5.01 -8.51
C VAL A 253 -8.27 5.49 -7.14
N CYS A 254 -8.58 4.55 -6.22
CA CYS A 254 -8.70 4.82 -4.79
C CYS A 254 -7.34 4.65 -4.13
N ASN A 255 -6.99 5.52 -3.18
CA ASN A 255 -5.78 5.35 -2.37
C ASN A 255 -6.08 5.63 -0.90
N HIS A 256 -5.54 4.79 -0.02
CA HIS A 256 -5.43 5.06 1.40
C HIS A 256 -4.23 5.97 1.71
N GLN A 257 -4.15 6.45 2.95
CA GLN A 257 -3.10 7.38 3.41
C GLN A 257 -1.73 6.72 3.48
N ASP A 258 -1.65 5.41 3.75
CA ASP A 258 -0.37 4.73 4.01
C ASP A 258 0.51 4.56 2.77
N ALA A 259 1.81 4.50 3.00
CA ALA A 259 2.83 4.20 2.00
C ALA A 259 3.70 3.00 2.47
N GLY A 260 3.07 1.85 2.68
CA GLY A 260 3.74 0.61 3.05
C GLY A 260 4.64 0.78 4.28
N ALA A 261 5.93 0.53 4.13
CA ALA A 261 6.90 0.60 5.24
C ALA A 261 7.00 1.97 5.92
N LEU A 262 6.52 3.04 5.32
CA LEU A 262 6.53 4.39 5.92
C LEU A 262 5.27 4.68 6.76
N GLY A 263 4.28 3.77 6.71
CA GLY A 263 3.02 3.96 7.43
C GLY A 263 2.23 5.16 6.95
N ALA A 264 1.52 5.83 7.87
CA ALA A 264 0.69 6.99 7.57
C ALA A 264 1.46 8.33 7.56
N ALA A 265 2.66 8.37 8.16
CA ALA A 265 3.52 9.56 8.18
C ALA A 265 4.39 9.61 6.91
N VAL A 266 3.74 9.78 5.76
CA VAL A 266 4.38 9.72 4.44
C VAL A 266 5.15 11.00 4.17
N PRO A 267 6.48 10.95 3.92
CA PRO A 267 7.23 12.13 3.51
C PRO A 267 6.71 12.73 2.19
N ASP A 268 6.66 14.04 2.08
CA ASP A 268 6.09 14.78 0.94
C ASP A 268 6.67 14.33 -0.40
N LYS A 269 7.96 14.07 -0.46
CA LYS A 269 8.67 13.61 -1.65
C LYS A 269 8.23 12.21 -2.11
N VAL A 270 7.96 11.31 -1.16
CA VAL A 270 7.42 9.98 -1.46
C VAL A 270 5.97 10.08 -1.91
N LEU A 271 5.20 10.96 -1.29
CA LEU A 271 3.82 11.23 -1.70
C LEU A 271 3.77 11.77 -3.14
N ARG A 272 4.65 12.73 -3.49
CA ARG A 272 4.80 13.25 -4.86
C ARG A 272 5.14 12.13 -5.84
N PHE A 273 6.15 11.32 -5.53
CA PHE A 273 6.55 10.19 -6.36
C PHE A 273 5.38 9.25 -6.66
N ARG A 274 4.58 8.91 -5.64
CA ARG A 274 3.41 8.02 -5.79
C ARG A 274 2.33 8.63 -6.70
N ILE A 275 2.05 9.93 -6.57
CA ILE A 275 1.08 10.63 -7.43
C ILE A 275 1.58 10.71 -8.88
N GLU A 276 2.86 11.05 -9.09
CA GLU A 276 3.46 11.09 -10.42
C GLU A 276 3.55 9.71 -11.08
N GLN A 277 3.79 8.64 -10.28
CA GLN A 277 3.77 7.26 -10.76
C GLN A 277 2.37 6.87 -11.27
N LEU A 278 1.31 7.27 -10.57
CA LEU A 278 -0.06 7.09 -11.04
C LEU A 278 -0.34 7.89 -12.32
N LYS A 279 0.14 9.12 -12.41
CA LYS A 279 0.00 9.93 -13.64
C LYS A 279 0.73 9.28 -14.83
N LYS A 280 1.93 8.74 -14.63
CA LYS A 280 2.66 7.98 -15.65
C LYS A 280 1.94 6.71 -16.08
N MET A 281 1.12 6.10 -15.22
CA MET A 281 0.22 5.00 -15.56
C MET A 281 -0.94 5.45 -16.47
N GLY A 282 -1.17 6.75 -16.61
CA GLY A 282 -2.29 7.34 -17.32
C GLY A 282 -3.51 7.64 -16.42
N CYS A 283 -3.36 7.46 -15.11
CA CYS A 283 -4.36 7.87 -14.15
C CYS A 283 -4.49 9.40 -14.15
N ASN A 284 -5.73 9.90 -14.20
CA ASN A 284 -6.00 11.33 -14.16
C ASN A 284 -6.82 11.77 -12.94
N ALA A 285 -7.22 10.80 -12.07
CA ALA A 285 -8.02 11.09 -10.90
C ALA A 285 -7.69 10.17 -9.71
N ILE A 286 -7.73 10.70 -8.49
CA ILE A 286 -7.59 9.94 -7.25
C ILE A 286 -8.83 10.16 -6.38
N ARG A 287 -9.43 9.07 -5.85
CA ARG A 287 -10.39 9.13 -4.74
C ARG A 287 -9.64 8.93 -3.44
N THR A 288 -9.78 9.86 -2.51
CA THR A 288 -9.21 9.75 -1.18
C THR A 288 -10.06 8.77 -0.35
N ALA A 289 -9.57 7.55 -0.18
CA ALA A 289 -10.33 6.48 0.49
C ALA A 289 -9.84 6.27 1.93
N HIS A 290 -10.68 6.30 2.93
CA HIS A 290 -12.04 6.85 3.03
C HIS A 290 -12.00 8.00 4.02
N ASN A 291 -11.13 8.97 3.75
CA ASN A 291 -10.82 10.10 4.61
C ASN A 291 -10.08 11.19 3.83
N PRO A 292 -10.10 12.45 4.28
CA PRO A 292 -9.25 13.49 3.71
C PRO A 292 -7.77 13.12 3.80
N GLN A 293 -7.01 13.50 2.81
CA GLN A 293 -5.56 13.39 2.83
C GLN A 293 -4.92 14.61 3.51
N THR A 294 -3.60 14.58 3.70
CA THR A 294 -2.85 15.75 4.21
C THR A 294 -2.92 16.91 3.23
N PRO A 295 -2.82 18.18 3.66
CA PRO A 295 -2.87 19.33 2.76
C PRO A 295 -1.89 19.25 1.59
N VAL A 296 -0.67 18.78 1.82
CA VAL A 296 0.36 18.59 0.79
C VAL A 296 -0.09 17.67 -0.36
N PHE A 297 -0.96 16.70 -0.10
CA PHE A 297 -1.51 15.84 -1.16
C PHE A 297 -2.26 16.67 -2.21
N TYR A 298 -3.10 17.59 -1.79
CA TYR A 298 -3.88 18.44 -2.70
C TYR A 298 -2.99 19.44 -3.43
N ASP A 299 -2.01 20.00 -2.74
CA ASP A 299 -1.01 20.87 -3.36
C ASP A 299 -0.27 20.16 -4.50
N ILE A 300 0.16 18.91 -4.28
CA ILE A 300 0.82 18.10 -5.31
C ILE A 300 -0.14 17.78 -6.45
N CYS A 301 -1.39 17.42 -6.16
CA CYS A 301 -2.40 17.16 -7.20
C CYS A 301 -2.67 18.39 -8.07
N ASP A 302 -2.71 19.59 -7.45
CA ASP A 302 -2.85 20.85 -8.17
C ASP A 302 -1.66 21.12 -9.10
N GLU A 303 -0.44 20.84 -8.64
CA GLU A 303 0.81 21.10 -9.38
C GLU A 303 1.04 20.11 -10.53
N VAL A 304 0.65 18.84 -10.35
CA VAL A 304 0.86 17.83 -11.39
C VAL A 304 -0.34 17.68 -12.33
N GLY A 305 -1.45 18.34 -12.06
CA GLY A 305 -2.68 18.18 -12.85
C GLY A 305 -3.35 16.80 -12.63
N MET A 306 -3.62 16.46 -11.36
CA MET A 306 -4.35 15.25 -10.96
C MET A 306 -5.69 15.63 -10.36
N LEU A 307 -6.80 15.13 -10.89
CA LEU A 307 -8.13 15.37 -10.34
C LEU A 307 -8.34 14.61 -9.03
N VAL A 308 -9.16 15.15 -8.16
CA VAL A 308 -9.46 14.55 -6.86
C VAL A 308 -10.97 14.43 -6.66
N MET A 309 -11.42 13.21 -6.34
CA MET A 309 -12.66 12.97 -5.61
C MET A 309 -12.29 12.96 -4.13
N ASP A 310 -12.60 14.05 -3.45
CA ASP A 310 -12.21 14.25 -2.06
C ASP A 310 -13.27 13.67 -1.13
N GLU A 311 -12.88 12.67 -0.32
CA GLU A 311 -13.81 11.94 0.55
C GLU A 311 -13.53 12.18 2.01
N ILE A 312 -14.60 12.45 2.80
CA ILE A 312 -14.44 12.78 4.21
C ILE A 312 -14.69 11.60 5.15
N PHE A 313 -15.74 10.79 4.97
CA PHE A 313 -16.12 9.78 5.95
C PHE A 313 -16.18 8.37 5.37
N ASP A 314 -15.64 7.36 6.07
CA ASP A 314 -15.90 5.94 5.75
C ASP A 314 -17.37 5.59 5.98
N GLY A 315 -17.97 6.07 7.05
CA GLY A 315 -19.39 5.81 7.34
C GLY A 315 -20.00 6.78 8.33
N TRP A 316 -21.32 6.96 8.21
CA TRP A 316 -22.13 7.76 9.12
C TRP A 316 -22.64 6.96 10.33
N LYS A 317 -22.34 5.67 10.36
CA LYS A 317 -22.62 4.70 11.40
C LYS A 317 -21.42 3.79 11.57
N LYS A 318 -21.50 2.84 12.49
CA LYS A 318 -20.46 1.83 12.68
C LYS A 318 -20.14 1.06 11.39
N LYS A 319 -18.87 1.06 11.01
CA LYS A 319 -18.26 0.18 9.99
C LYS A 319 -17.25 -0.77 10.64
N ALA A 320 -16.33 -0.26 11.46
CA ALA A 320 -15.44 -1.05 12.32
C ALA A 320 -15.90 -1.03 13.79
N ALA A 321 -15.31 -1.86 14.63
CA ALA A 321 -15.76 -1.99 16.01
C ALA A 321 -15.67 -0.71 16.84
N HIS A 322 -14.64 0.09 16.58
CA HIS A 322 -14.30 1.30 17.33
C HIS A 322 -14.03 2.52 16.44
N ASP A 323 -14.67 2.57 15.27
CA ASP A 323 -14.52 3.64 14.32
C ASP A 323 -15.15 4.98 14.76
N TYR A 324 -14.80 6.03 14.01
CA TYR A 324 -15.36 7.37 14.19
C TYR A 324 -16.90 7.37 13.99
N GLY A 325 -17.41 6.66 13.01
CA GLY A 325 -18.84 6.59 12.67
C GLY A 325 -19.71 6.10 13.84
N ARG A 326 -19.14 5.24 14.68
CA ARG A 326 -19.84 4.68 15.84
C ARG A 326 -19.94 5.66 17.01
N TYR A 327 -18.85 6.38 17.31
CA TYR A 327 -18.73 7.05 18.60
C TYR A 327 -18.79 8.58 18.52
N TYR A 328 -18.43 9.16 17.38
CA TYR A 328 -18.17 10.60 17.32
C TYR A 328 -18.95 11.30 16.21
N PHE A 329 -19.37 10.61 15.16
CA PHE A 329 -20.01 11.21 13.99
C PHE A 329 -21.14 12.16 14.35
N ASN A 330 -22.10 11.74 15.17
CA ASN A 330 -23.30 12.53 15.48
C ASN A 330 -22.99 13.90 16.09
N ASP A 331 -21.94 13.97 16.93
CA ASP A 331 -21.58 15.18 17.68
C ASP A 331 -20.58 16.06 16.93
N TRP A 332 -19.84 15.49 15.94
CA TRP A 332 -18.69 16.15 15.35
C TRP A 332 -18.78 16.37 13.83
N TRP A 333 -19.65 15.68 13.11
CA TRP A 333 -19.66 15.70 11.65
C TRP A 333 -19.77 17.12 11.06
N GLN A 334 -20.57 18.02 11.66
CA GLN A 334 -20.74 19.38 11.15
C GLN A 334 -19.45 20.19 11.20
N ARG A 335 -18.71 20.04 12.29
CA ARG A 335 -17.43 20.70 12.45
C ARG A 335 -16.40 20.11 11.50
N ASP A 336 -16.27 18.78 11.50
CA ASP A 336 -15.28 18.07 10.68
C ASP A 336 -15.50 18.34 9.19
N LEU A 337 -16.74 18.29 8.70
CA LEU A 337 -17.10 18.60 7.33
C LEU A 337 -16.83 20.09 7.01
N THR A 338 -17.10 21.01 7.96
CA THR A 338 -16.84 22.43 7.75
C THR A 338 -15.35 22.70 7.60
N ASP A 339 -14.53 22.17 8.49
CA ASP A 339 -13.08 22.35 8.47
C ASP A 339 -12.49 21.76 7.18
N TRP A 340 -12.96 20.56 6.78
CA TRP A 340 -12.54 19.90 5.55
C TRP A 340 -12.88 20.70 4.29
N VAL A 341 -14.16 21.10 4.07
CA VAL A 341 -14.54 21.86 2.86
C VAL A 341 -13.80 23.20 2.81
N ARG A 342 -13.67 23.90 3.94
CA ARG A 342 -12.97 25.19 3.97
C ARG A 342 -11.52 25.07 3.59
N ARG A 343 -10.83 24.02 4.06
CA ARG A 343 -9.44 23.72 3.75
C ARG A 343 -9.26 23.45 2.25
N ASP A 344 -10.15 22.61 1.66
CA ASP A 344 -9.89 22.02 0.33
C ASP A 344 -10.61 22.74 -0.83
N ARG A 345 -11.54 23.66 -0.55
CA ARG A 345 -12.38 24.34 -1.59
C ARG A 345 -11.61 25.21 -2.60
N ASN A 346 -10.36 25.61 -2.33
CA ASN A 346 -9.57 26.40 -3.26
C ASN A 346 -8.72 25.56 -4.22
N HIS A 347 -8.58 24.25 -3.97
CA HIS A 347 -7.79 23.36 -4.83
C HIS A 347 -8.50 23.10 -6.17
N PRO A 348 -7.89 23.49 -7.32
CA PRO A 348 -8.49 23.21 -8.62
C PRO A 348 -8.53 21.72 -8.96
N SER A 349 -7.68 20.90 -8.36
CA SER A 349 -7.70 19.45 -8.51
C SER A 349 -8.99 18.81 -7.96
N VAL A 350 -9.57 19.34 -6.86
CA VAL A 350 -10.81 18.82 -6.26
C VAL A 350 -12.00 19.17 -7.15
N VAL A 351 -12.61 18.18 -7.80
CA VAL A 351 -13.73 18.35 -8.74
C VAL A 351 -15.07 17.85 -8.20
N ILE A 352 -15.05 17.07 -7.13
CA ILE A 352 -16.23 16.48 -6.52
C ILE A 352 -15.95 16.13 -5.05
N TYR A 353 -16.90 16.37 -4.19
CA TYR A 353 -16.89 15.94 -2.79
C TYR A 353 -17.58 14.60 -2.61
N SER A 354 -17.00 13.69 -1.82
CA SER A 354 -17.62 12.44 -1.41
C SER A 354 -17.86 12.45 0.10
N VAL A 355 -19.11 12.39 0.51
CA VAL A 355 -19.48 12.51 1.94
C VAL A 355 -19.62 11.18 2.65
N GLY A 356 -19.39 10.04 1.98
CA GLY A 356 -19.43 8.74 2.62
C GLY A 356 -19.12 7.56 1.71
N ASN A 357 -18.56 6.51 2.33
CA ASN A 357 -18.28 5.23 1.71
C ASN A 357 -19.27 4.16 2.20
N GLU A 358 -19.91 3.43 1.27
CA GLU A 358 -20.82 2.31 1.56
C GLU A 358 -21.76 2.56 2.76
N THR A 359 -22.29 3.75 2.85
CA THR A 359 -23.17 4.18 3.95
C THR A 359 -24.44 4.82 3.39
N HIS A 360 -25.52 4.82 4.18
CA HIS A 360 -26.83 5.31 3.78
C HIS A 360 -27.62 5.87 4.96
N GLY A 361 -28.57 6.73 4.67
CA GLY A 361 -29.48 7.33 5.63
C GLY A 361 -29.85 8.77 5.29
N ALA A 362 -30.88 9.30 5.93
CA ALA A 362 -31.41 10.64 5.68
C ALA A 362 -30.39 11.76 5.95
N ILE A 363 -29.41 11.52 6.84
CA ILE A 363 -28.32 12.46 7.12
C ILE A 363 -27.52 12.85 5.85
N GLY A 364 -27.56 12.00 4.81
CA GLY A 364 -26.95 12.31 3.52
C GLY A 364 -27.43 13.64 2.93
N LYS A 365 -28.70 14.00 3.15
CA LYS A 365 -29.26 15.28 2.73
C LYS A 365 -28.59 16.47 3.45
N ASP A 366 -28.48 16.38 4.78
CA ASP A 366 -27.87 17.44 5.57
C ASP A 366 -26.39 17.64 5.23
N LEU A 367 -25.67 16.55 4.93
CA LEU A 367 -24.28 16.59 4.48
C LEU A 367 -24.14 17.33 3.14
N VAL A 368 -25.00 17.03 2.17
CA VAL A 368 -25.02 17.70 0.85
C VAL A 368 -25.35 19.20 1.01
N GLU A 369 -26.40 19.52 1.76
CA GLU A 369 -26.80 20.91 2.02
C GLU A 369 -25.65 21.68 2.70
N ARG A 370 -24.93 21.07 3.64
CA ARG A 370 -23.79 21.70 4.30
C ARG A 370 -22.61 21.92 3.35
N CYS A 371 -22.29 20.94 2.47
CA CYS A 371 -21.27 21.13 1.44
C CYS A 371 -21.60 22.31 0.54
N HIS A 372 -22.84 22.38 -0.01
CA HIS A 372 -23.26 23.48 -0.89
C HIS A 372 -23.27 24.85 -0.19
N ALA A 373 -23.59 24.88 1.11
CA ALA A 373 -23.54 26.13 1.88
C ALA A 373 -22.10 26.67 2.06
N LEU A 374 -21.09 25.76 2.05
CA LEU A 374 -19.68 26.10 2.20
C LEU A 374 -18.96 26.29 0.86
N ASP A 375 -19.37 25.53 -0.15
CA ASP A 375 -18.86 25.58 -1.51
C ASP A 375 -19.96 25.18 -2.52
N PRO A 376 -20.62 26.16 -3.16
CA PRO A 376 -21.65 25.87 -4.18
C PRO A 376 -21.08 25.50 -5.55
N THR A 377 -19.76 25.40 -5.70
CA THR A 377 -19.10 25.23 -7.02
C THR A 377 -18.84 23.75 -7.36
N ARG A 378 -18.88 22.85 -6.37
CA ARG A 378 -18.59 21.43 -6.56
C ARG A 378 -19.82 20.58 -6.25
N PRO A 379 -20.09 19.55 -7.08
CA PRO A 379 -21.13 18.58 -6.76
C PRO A 379 -20.68 17.64 -5.64
N VAL A 380 -21.67 16.98 -5.04
CA VAL A 380 -21.48 16.03 -3.95
C VAL A 380 -21.92 14.63 -4.37
N THR A 381 -21.17 13.62 -3.95
CA THR A 381 -21.47 12.19 -4.15
C THR A 381 -21.25 11.38 -2.87
N SER A 382 -21.56 10.10 -2.92
CA SER A 382 -21.17 9.09 -1.94
C SER A 382 -20.98 7.74 -2.62
N GLY A 383 -20.21 6.84 -2.00
CA GLY A 383 -19.84 5.56 -2.58
C GLY A 383 -20.93 4.48 -2.55
N HIS A 384 -22.20 4.76 -2.20
CA HIS A 384 -23.23 3.72 -2.12
C HIS A 384 -24.67 4.27 -2.02
N SER A 385 -25.56 3.52 -1.37
CA SER A 385 -27.01 3.73 -1.32
C SER A 385 -27.49 5.08 -0.75
N GLY A 386 -26.61 5.90 -0.16
CA GLY A 386 -26.91 7.29 0.18
C GLY A 386 -26.98 8.23 -1.04
N SER A 387 -26.66 7.73 -2.22
CA SER A 387 -26.61 8.51 -3.46
C SER A 387 -27.92 9.09 -3.95
N GLU A 388 -29.07 8.72 -3.37
CA GLU A 388 -30.37 9.32 -3.72
C GLU A 388 -30.44 10.84 -3.44
N TYR A 389 -29.65 11.34 -2.48
CA TYR A 389 -29.54 12.76 -2.14
C TYR A 389 -28.37 13.47 -2.82
N MET A 390 -27.55 12.75 -3.57
CA MET A 390 -26.31 13.25 -4.15
C MET A 390 -26.55 13.89 -5.53
N ASP A 391 -25.76 14.89 -5.87
CA ASP A 391 -25.79 15.53 -7.20
C ASP A 391 -25.32 14.56 -8.30
N VAL A 392 -24.28 13.78 -7.99
CA VAL A 392 -23.73 12.75 -8.87
C VAL A 392 -23.99 11.38 -8.25
N PHE A 393 -24.53 10.47 -9.07
CA PHE A 393 -24.82 9.12 -8.62
C PHE A 393 -23.55 8.26 -8.54
N GLY A 394 -23.06 8.04 -7.31
CA GLY A 394 -21.89 7.25 -7.02
C GLY A 394 -22.25 5.87 -6.48
N VAL A 395 -21.49 4.84 -6.86
CA VAL A 395 -21.70 3.49 -6.30
C VAL A 395 -20.43 2.65 -6.36
N ASN A 396 -20.18 1.92 -5.26
CA ASN A 396 -19.11 0.91 -5.21
C ASN A 396 -19.59 -0.40 -5.83
N GLY A 397 -18.80 -0.97 -6.74
CA GLY A 397 -18.98 -2.32 -7.29
C GLY A 397 -20.27 -2.57 -8.08
N GLY A 398 -21.20 -1.62 -8.19
CA GLY A 398 -22.44 -1.80 -8.94
C GLY A 398 -22.21 -2.01 -10.42
N SER A 399 -21.35 -1.18 -11.01
CA SER A 399 -20.96 -1.24 -12.41
C SER A 399 -20.23 -2.51 -12.82
N GLU A 400 -19.75 -3.29 -11.85
CA GLU A 400 -19.10 -4.59 -12.10
C GLU A 400 -20.09 -5.75 -12.35
N LYS A 401 -21.39 -5.48 -12.33
CA LYS A 401 -22.43 -6.48 -12.64
C LYS A 401 -22.83 -6.38 -14.10
N MET A 402 -22.87 -7.50 -14.83
CA MET A 402 -23.36 -7.55 -16.20
C MET A 402 -24.81 -7.03 -16.26
N GLY A 403 -25.11 -6.23 -17.29
CA GLY A 403 -26.43 -5.63 -17.50
C GLY A 403 -26.80 -4.53 -16.49
N TRP A 404 -25.92 -4.13 -15.60
CA TRP A 404 -26.19 -3.08 -14.62
C TRP A 404 -26.48 -1.74 -15.30
N PHE A 405 -25.71 -1.38 -16.32
CA PHE A 405 -25.88 -0.13 -17.08
C PHE A 405 -27.19 -0.08 -17.87
N ASP A 406 -27.77 -1.22 -18.24
CA ASP A 406 -29.06 -1.28 -18.93
C ASP A 406 -30.22 -0.83 -18.03
N GLN A 407 -30.04 -0.95 -16.72
CA GLN A 407 -31.02 -0.57 -15.71
C GLN A 407 -30.78 0.83 -15.15
N LEU A 408 -29.64 1.46 -15.47
CA LEU A 408 -29.29 2.77 -14.97
C LEU A 408 -30.18 3.85 -15.59
N LYS A 409 -30.79 4.67 -14.74
CA LYS A 409 -31.51 5.86 -15.22
C LYS A 409 -30.53 6.83 -15.86
N LYS A 410 -30.90 7.35 -17.04
CA LYS A 410 -30.07 8.30 -17.82
C LYS A 410 -30.32 9.76 -17.45
N ASP A 411 -31.00 10.01 -16.33
CA ASP A 411 -31.38 11.35 -15.85
C ASP A 411 -30.32 12.05 -15.00
N ARG A 412 -29.23 11.34 -14.68
CA ARG A 412 -28.13 11.88 -13.85
C ARG A 412 -26.77 11.31 -14.28
N VAL A 413 -25.72 12.04 -13.94
CA VAL A 413 -24.34 11.56 -14.10
C VAL A 413 -24.08 10.38 -13.17
N PHE A 414 -23.39 9.38 -13.67
CA PHE A 414 -22.97 8.22 -12.93
C PHE A 414 -21.44 8.16 -12.78
N ILE A 415 -20.99 7.75 -11.61
CA ILE A 415 -19.59 7.51 -11.30
C ILE A 415 -19.41 6.20 -10.52
N GLY A 416 -18.50 5.36 -10.96
CA GLY A 416 -18.07 4.16 -10.25
C GLY A 416 -17.05 4.55 -9.20
N THR A 417 -17.50 4.78 -7.99
CA THR A 417 -16.66 5.30 -6.91
C THR A 417 -15.62 4.31 -6.40
N GLU A 418 -15.86 3.00 -6.61
CA GLU A 418 -14.95 1.93 -6.24
C GLU A 418 -15.25 0.69 -7.08
N ASN A 419 -14.32 0.33 -7.96
CA ASN A 419 -14.51 -0.75 -8.92
C ASN A 419 -13.27 -1.62 -9.08
N THR A 420 -13.43 -2.72 -9.81
CA THR A 420 -12.34 -3.56 -10.34
C THR A 420 -11.47 -4.17 -9.23
N HIS A 421 -12.11 -4.95 -8.36
CA HIS A 421 -11.44 -5.68 -7.29
C HIS A 421 -10.70 -6.91 -7.85
N THR A 422 -9.60 -6.68 -8.56
CA THR A 422 -8.69 -7.74 -8.99
C THR A 422 -7.45 -7.71 -8.10
N TRP A 423 -7.10 -8.86 -7.53
CA TRP A 423 -6.01 -8.99 -6.55
C TRP A 423 -4.80 -9.63 -7.19
N GLN A 424 -3.74 -8.88 -7.35
CA GLN A 424 -2.53 -9.33 -8.00
C GLN A 424 -1.31 -9.14 -7.12
N VAL A 425 -0.43 -10.12 -7.16
CA VAL A 425 0.89 -10.05 -6.54
C VAL A 425 1.93 -9.95 -7.63
N ARG A 426 2.89 -9.05 -7.47
CA ARG A 426 4.00 -8.87 -8.42
C ARG A 426 4.76 -10.19 -8.64
N GLY A 427 5.03 -10.52 -9.90
CA GLY A 427 5.81 -11.70 -10.27
C GLY A 427 5.08 -13.03 -10.19
N PHE A 428 3.78 -13.04 -9.87
CA PHE A 428 3.00 -14.26 -9.73
C PHE A 428 2.07 -14.47 -10.92
N TYR A 429 2.27 -15.55 -11.67
CA TYR A 429 1.54 -15.85 -12.91
C TYR A 429 0.79 -17.17 -12.80
N ARG A 430 -0.53 -17.10 -12.93
CA ARG A 430 -1.43 -18.25 -12.97
C ARG A 430 -2.42 -18.08 -14.11
N THR A 431 -2.87 -19.17 -14.66
CA THR A 431 -3.92 -19.18 -15.68
C THR A 431 -5.32 -19.30 -15.08
N LYS A 432 -5.41 -19.70 -13.81
CA LYS A 432 -6.65 -19.79 -13.03
C LYS A 432 -6.65 -18.82 -11.87
N THR A 433 -7.82 -18.37 -11.51
CA THR A 433 -8.03 -17.44 -10.41
C THR A 433 -9.22 -17.85 -9.55
N TRP A 434 -9.24 -17.34 -8.32
CA TRP A 434 -10.31 -17.48 -7.34
C TRP A 434 -10.80 -16.12 -6.91
N TYR A 435 -12.07 -15.99 -6.60
CA TYR A 435 -12.56 -14.81 -5.92
C TYR A 435 -13.38 -15.17 -4.66
N ARG A 436 -13.57 -14.19 -3.80
CA ARG A 436 -14.09 -14.37 -2.45
C ARG A 436 -15.43 -15.12 -2.36
N ASP A 437 -16.26 -15.00 -3.38
CA ASP A 437 -17.60 -15.57 -3.43
C ASP A 437 -17.60 -17.02 -3.96
N GLY A 438 -16.42 -17.62 -4.12
CA GLY A 438 -16.27 -19.01 -4.51
C GLY A 438 -16.35 -19.24 -6.01
N TYR A 439 -15.55 -18.52 -6.77
CA TYR A 439 -15.43 -18.71 -8.21
C TYR A 439 -14.70 -20.04 -8.56
N PRO A 440 -15.11 -20.74 -9.64
CA PRO A 440 -16.29 -20.41 -10.42
C PRO A 440 -17.57 -20.70 -9.64
N ASN A 441 -18.46 -19.73 -9.56
CA ASN A 441 -19.81 -20.00 -9.07
C ASN A 441 -20.45 -21.04 -9.99
N LYS A 442 -21.29 -21.89 -9.43
CA LYS A 442 -21.93 -22.98 -10.15
C LYS A 442 -22.63 -22.43 -11.42
N GLY A 443 -22.12 -22.81 -12.59
CA GLY A 443 -22.64 -22.38 -13.87
C GLY A 443 -22.09 -21.05 -14.43
N GLN A 444 -21.23 -20.34 -13.71
CA GLN A 444 -20.59 -19.13 -14.23
C GLN A 444 -19.18 -19.45 -14.71
N LYS A 445 -18.86 -19.01 -15.91
CA LYS A 445 -17.46 -18.93 -16.38
C LYS A 445 -16.95 -17.51 -16.14
N PRO A 446 -15.63 -17.33 -15.91
CA PRO A 446 -15.05 -15.98 -15.96
C PRO A 446 -15.39 -15.38 -17.31
N HIS A 447 -16.00 -14.21 -17.31
CA HIS A 447 -16.26 -13.50 -18.53
C HIS A 447 -14.92 -13.09 -19.13
N TRP A 448 -14.77 -13.29 -20.44
CA TRP A 448 -13.68 -12.71 -21.23
C TRP A 448 -12.27 -13.17 -20.92
N ILE A 449 -12.09 -14.04 -19.93
CA ILE A 449 -10.76 -14.60 -19.70
C ILE A 449 -10.51 -15.58 -20.85
N PRO A 450 -9.48 -15.35 -21.68
CA PRO A 450 -9.09 -16.29 -22.72
C PRO A 450 -8.92 -17.66 -22.08
N ASP A 451 -9.22 -18.72 -22.81
CA ASP A 451 -8.97 -20.10 -22.39
C ASP A 451 -7.45 -20.32 -22.43
N LEU A 452 -6.77 -19.79 -21.41
CA LEU A 452 -5.34 -19.95 -21.23
C LEU A 452 -5.07 -21.39 -20.83
N THR A 453 -3.84 -21.85 -21.02
CA THR A 453 -3.46 -23.17 -20.55
C THR A 453 -3.80 -23.34 -19.06
N GLU A 454 -4.35 -24.47 -18.69
CA GLU A 454 -4.57 -24.83 -17.30
C GLU A 454 -3.27 -25.10 -16.54
N LYS A 455 -2.16 -25.29 -17.22
CA LYS A 455 -0.85 -25.54 -16.66
C LYS A 455 -0.35 -24.28 -15.98
N GLU A 456 -0.01 -24.39 -14.71
CA GLU A 456 0.69 -23.33 -14.01
C GLU A 456 2.04 -23.09 -14.68
N VAL A 457 2.35 -21.84 -14.99
CA VAL A 457 3.65 -21.46 -15.55
C VAL A 457 4.62 -21.05 -14.46
N PHE A 458 4.33 -21.44 -13.25
CA PHE A 458 5.08 -21.13 -12.05
C PHE A 458 5.32 -22.34 -11.19
N PHE A 459 6.38 -22.31 -10.44
CA PHE A 459 6.80 -23.41 -9.60
C PHE A 459 6.12 -23.49 -8.22
N ASN A 460 5.32 -22.53 -7.85
CA ASN A 460 4.56 -22.60 -6.61
C ASN A 460 3.36 -23.51 -6.77
N ASP A 461 3.26 -24.52 -5.94
CA ASP A 461 2.17 -25.48 -5.86
C ASP A 461 0.84 -24.87 -5.38
N TRP A 462 0.49 -23.70 -5.87
CA TRP A 462 -0.84 -23.16 -5.71
C TRP A 462 -1.76 -23.85 -6.73
N THR A 463 -1.93 -25.15 -6.54
CA THR A 463 -2.91 -25.90 -7.32
C THR A 463 -4.30 -25.37 -6.99
N ASP A 464 -5.24 -25.51 -7.91
CA ASP A 464 -6.63 -25.15 -7.66
C ASP A 464 -7.18 -25.83 -6.42
N GLU A 465 -6.67 -26.99 -6.06
CA GLU A 465 -7.08 -27.76 -4.90
C GLU A 465 -6.54 -27.18 -3.60
N ALA A 466 -5.27 -26.81 -3.56
CA ALA A 466 -4.68 -26.06 -2.44
C ALA A 466 -5.34 -24.69 -2.30
N GLY A 467 -5.60 -24.01 -3.40
CA GLY A 467 -6.35 -22.77 -3.43
C GLY A 467 -7.79 -22.92 -2.93
N ARG A 468 -8.47 -24.01 -3.23
CA ARG A 468 -9.82 -24.30 -2.69
C ARG A 468 -9.82 -24.55 -1.20
N ALA A 469 -8.84 -25.31 -0.70
CA ALA A 469 -8.68 -25.59 0.73
C ALA A 469 -8.40 -24.32 1.53
N ASN A 470 -7.60 -23.40 0.95
CA ASN A 470 -7.16 -22.14 1.55
C ASN A 470 -7.74 -20.92 0.83
N ARG A 471 -9.05 -20.87 0.57
CA ARG A 471 -9.71 -19.78 -0.19
C ARG A 471 -9.37 -18.36 0.25
N LYS A 472 -8.88 -18.22 1.44
CA LYS A 472 -8.55 -16.94 2.07
C LYS A 472 -7.07 -16.57 1.96
N GLN A 473 -6.24 -17.37 1.29
CA GLN A 473 -4.80 -17.16 1.18
C GLN A 473 -4.31 -17.37 -0.26
N ILE A 474 -5.05 -16.84 -1.24
CA ILE A 474 -4.73 -17.02 -2.65
C ILE A 474 -4.15 -15.77 -3.23
N PHE A 475 -3.01 -15.91 -3.88
CA PHE A 475 -2.50 -14.94 -4.82
C PHE A 475 -3.24 -15.04 -6.14
N ASN A 476 -3.60 -13.91 -6.70
CA ASN A 476 -4.15 -13.85 -8.03
C ASN A 476 -3.08 -13.56 -9.06
N SER A 477 -3.35 -14.04 -10.25
CA SER A 477 -2.45 -13.96 -11.39
C SER A 477 -2.30 -12.55 -11.94
N SER A 478 -1.11 -12.24 -12.41
CA SER A 478 -0.81 -11.05 -13.21
C SER A 478 -1.51 -11.01 -14.58
N TYR A 479 -2.15 -12.09 -15.02
CA TYR A 479 -2.95 -12.12 -16.25
C TYR A 479 -4.31 -11.36 -16.15
N ASP A 480 -4.52 -10.55 -15.13
CA ASP A 480 -5.77 -9.78 -14.92
C ASP A 480 -7.04 -10.64 -15.01
N ASN A 481 -7.03 -11.77 -14.35
CA ASN A 481 -8.21 -12.61 -14.26
C ASN A 481 -9.27 -11.99 -13.34
N ALA A 482 -10.54 -12.15 -13.67
CA ALA A 482 -11.63 -11.68 -12.84
C ALA A 482 -11.64 -12.38 -11.48
N THR A 483 -11.68 -11.59 -10.42
CA THR A 483 -11.63 -12.09 -9.04
C THR A 483 -12.91 -11.89 -8.27
N VAL A 484 -13.68 -10.85 -8.57
CA VAL A 484 -14.98 -10.58 -7.94
C VAL A 484 -16.10 -10.65 -8.98
N ARG A 485 -16.08 -9.80 -9.99
CA ARG A 485 -17.16 -9.70 -10.99
C ARG A 485 -16.63 -9.47 -12.39
N LEU A 486 -15.93 -8.37 -12.61
CA LEU A 486 -15.29 -7.98 -13.88
C LEU A 486 -13.78 -7.91 -13.73
N ASN A 487 -13.06 -8.12 -14.81
CA ASN A 487 -11.64 -7.80 -14.88
C ASN A 487 -11.41 -6.32 -15.23
N ALA A 488 -10.16 -5.86 -15.12
CA ALA A 488 -9.81 -4.46 -15.39
C ALA A 488 -10.14 -4.05 -16.83
N ARG A 489 -9.89 -4.93 -17.80
CA ARG A 489 -10.14 -4.67 -19.24
C ARG A 489 -11.61 -4.43 -19.55
N GLN A 490 -12.51 -5.21 -18.93
CA GLN A 490 -13.96 -4.99 -19.06
C GLN A 490 -14.38 -3.64 -18.50
N ASN A 491 -13.83 -3.23 -17.35
CA ASN A 491 -14.12 -1.92 -16.79
C ASN A 491 -13.57 -0.77 -17.63
N ILE A 492 -12.37 -0.92 -18.19
CA ILE A 492 -11.80 0.06 -19.15
C ILE A 492 -12.72 0.21 -20.38
N GLU A 493 -13.17 -0.90 -20.95
CA GLU A 493 -14.11 -0.89 -22.09
C GLU A 493 -15.43 -0.17 -21.72
N GLN A 494 -16.02 -0.47 -20.56
CA GLN A 494 -17.24 0.19 -20.10
C GLN A 494 -17.04 1.70 -19.92
N LEU A 495 -15.95 2.12 -19.26
CA LEU A 495 -15.66 3.53 -19.02
C LEU A 495 -15.53 4.30 -20.33
N ARG A 496 -14.85 3.72 -21.31
CA ARG A 496 -14.65 4.33 -22.63
C ARG A 496 -15.95 4.41 -23.42
N ASP A 497 -16.73 3.32 -23.49
CA ASP A 497 -17.82 3.15 -24.45
C ASP A 497 -19.18 3.65 -23.92
N ILE A 498 -19.35 3.85 -22.60
CA ILE A 498 -20.61 4.32 -22.03
C ILE A 498 -20.53 5.83 -21.77
N PRO A 499 -21.28 6.67 -22.53
CA PRO A 499 -21.13 8.13 -22.48
C PRO A 499 -21.36 8.74 -21.10
N ASN A 500 -22.46 8.38 -20.41
CA ASN A 500 -22.82 8.90 -19.10
C ASN A 500 -22.05 8.26 -17.92
N TYR A 501 -21.15 7.32 -18.16
CA TYR A 501 -20.20 6.82 -17.17
C TYR A 501 -19.04 7.82 -17.05
N ALA A 502 -19.17 8.78 -16.13
CA ALA A 502 -18.23 9.90 -16.03
C ALA A 502 -16.86 9.49 -15.52
N GLY A 503 -16.78 8.43 -14.71
CA GLY A 503 -15.52 7.99 -14.12
C GLY A 503 -15.60 6.64 -13.44
N SER A 504 -14.48 5.97 -13.33
CA SER A 504 -14.30 4.72 -12.60
C SER A 504 -13.04 4.82 -11.75
N PHE A 505 -13.17 4.57 -10.45
CA PHE A 505 -12.06 4.55 -9.52
C PHE A 505 -11.73 3.10 -9.15
N ARG A 506 -10.56 2.63 -9.59
CA ARG A 506 -10.08 1.29 -9.27
C ARG A 506 -9.79 1.13 -7.79
N TRP A 507 -10.16 0.00 -7.21
CA TRP A 507 -9.74 -0.44 -5.88
C TRP A 507 -8.53 -1.39 -5.99
N THR A 508 -7.26 -0.95 -5.86
CA THR A 508 -6.75 0.39 -5.56
C THR A 508 -5.65 0.80 -6.55
N GLY A 509 -5.05 2.01 -6.39
CA GLY A 509 -3.85 2.42 -7.13
C GLY A 509 -2.61 1.70 -6.58
N HIS A 510 -2.38 1.80 -5.28
CA HIS A 510 -1.33 1.11 -4.54
C HIS A 510 -1.93 0.04 -3.63
N ASP A 511 -1.18 -1.01 -3.36
CA ASP A 511 -1.45 -1.90 -2.24
C ASP A 511 -1.38 -1.12 -0.93
N TYR A 512 -2.13 -1.54 0.08
CA TYR A 512 -2.18 -0.88 1.38
C TYR A 512 -2.20 -1.90 2.53
N ILE A 513 -1.78 -1.47 3.71
CA ILE A 513 -1.81 -2.29 4.92
C ILE A 513 -3.24 -2.38 5.44
N GLY A 514 -3.67 -3.58 5.85
CA GLY A 514 -5.01 -3.85 6.39
C GLY A 514 -5.92 -4.61 5.43
N GLU A 515 -7.20 -4.75 5.81
CA GLU A 515 -8.21 -5.60 5.16
C GLU A 515 -7.74 -7.02 4.82
N ALA A 516 -6.73 -7.50 5.52
CA ALA A 516 -6.05 -8.76 5.26
C ALA A 516 -6.94 -10.00 5.51
N GLY A 517 -7.85 -9.91 6.46
CA GLY A 517 -8.78 -10.99 6.80
C GLY A 517 -9.96 -11.13 5.85
N TYR A 518 -10.31 -10.06 5.17
CA TYR A 518 -11.53 -9.98 4.37
C TYR A 518 -11.52 -10.93 3.18
N VAL A 519 -10.40 -11.02 2.48
CA VAL A 519 -10.26 -11.84 1.27
C VAL A 519 -9.22 -12.94 1.43
N HIS A 520 -8.11 -12.62 2.10
CA HIS A 520 -6.90 -13.45 2.11
C HIS A 520 -6.81 -14.38 3.33
N GLY A 521 -7.72 -14.23 4.30
CA GLY A 521 -7.82 -15.10 5.46
C GLY A 521 -7.01 -14.64 6.68
N GLY A 522 -6.41 -13.46 6.60
CA GLY A 522 -5.65 -12.88 7.71
C GLY A 522 -4.23 -13.42 7.78
N TRP A 523 -3.65 -13.40 8.98
CA TRP A 523 -2.25 -13.73 9.23
C TRP A 523 -1.74 -14.92 8.42
N PRO A 524 -0.56 -14.81 7.76
CA PRO A 524 0.40 -13.67 7.77
C PRO A 524 0.13 -12.59 6.72
N PHE A 525 -0.97 -12.63 5.98
CA PHE A 525 -1.32 -11.48 5.13
C PHE A 525 -1.51 -10.24 6.00
N LYS A 526 -0.76 -9.18 5.72
CA LYS A 526 -0.83 -7.90 6.42
C LYS A 526 -1.49 -6.79 5.61
N SER A 527 -1.74 -7.05 4.31
CA SER A 527 -2.13 -6.03 3.35
C SER A 527 -3.18 -6.54 2.36
N PHE A 528 -3.84 -5.59 1.73
CA PHE A 528 -4.73 -5.82 0.59
C PHE A 528 -3.94 -5.58 -0.71
N MET A 529 -3.97 -6.56 -1.61
CA MET A 529 -3.15 -6.58 -2.83
C MET A 529 -3.93 -6.17 -4.10
N GLY A 530 -4.84 -5.20 -3.97
CA GLY A 530 -5.66 -4.71 -5.09
C GLY A 530 -4.98 -3.68 -5.98
N GLY A 531 -3.84 -3.15 -5.59
CA GLY A 531 -3.13 -2.09 -6.29
C GLY A 531 -2.57 -2.50 -7.66
N ALA A 532 -2.42 -1.55 -8.56
CA ALA A 532 -1.60 -1.68 -9.76
C ALA A 532 -0.10 -1.56 -9.44
N ILE A 533 0.21 -1.05 -8.27
CA ILE A 533 1.55 -0.84 -7.71
C ILE A 533 1.57 -1.51 -6.33
N ASP A 534 2.66 -2.19 -5.97
CA ASP A 534 2.78 -2.83 -4.66
C ASP A 534 3.10 -1.84 -3.52
N MET A 535 3.14 -2.32 -2.27
CA MET A 535 3.41 -1.48 -1.10
C MET A 535 4.79 -0.81 -1.12
N ALA A 536 5.77 -1.43 -1.77
CA ALA A 536 7.12 -0.88 -1.91
C ALA A 536 7.27 0.02 -3.15
N ASN A 537 6.17 0.44 -3.77
CA ASN A 537 6.11 1.27 -4.96
C ASN A 537 6.74 0.62 -6.21
N PHE A 538 6.67 -0.73 -6.34
CA PHE A 538 7.03 -1.42 -7.57
C PHE A 538 5.80 -1.69 -8.42
N GLU A 539 5.90 -1.42 -9.73
CA GLU A 539 4.84 -1.62 -10.70
C GLU A 539 4.54 -3.13 -10.86
N LYS A 540 3.26 -3.48 -10.92
CA LYS A 540 2.77 -4.80 -11.31
C LYS A 540 2.43 -4.81 -12.81
N ASP A 541 2.20 -5.98 -13.39
CA ASP A 541 1.79 -6.06 -14.80
C ASP A 541 0.51 -5.27 -15.10
N LEU A 542 -0.36 -5.17 -14.10
CA LEU A 542 -1.60 -4.39 -14.19
C LEU A 542 -1.36 -2.88 -14.43
N TYR A 543 -0.28 -2.33 -13.89
CA TYR A 543 0.14 -0.96 -14.18
C TYR A 543 0.31 -0.72 -15.68
N TYR A 544 0.98 -1.65 -16.36
CA TYR A 544 1.24 -1.57 -17.79
C TYR A 544 0.00 -1.84 -18.65
N LEU A 545 -0.98 -2.61 -18.15
CA LEU A 545 -2.30 -2.68 -18.79
C LEU A 545 -2.95 -1.30 -18.81
N TYR A 546 -3.04 -0.62 -17.67
CA TYR A 546 -3.62 0.72 -17.63
C TYR A 546 -2.83 1.71 -18.48
N GLN A 547 -1.50 1.70 -18.39
CA GLN A 547 -0.65 2.55 -19.21
C GLN A 547 -0.92 2.38 -20.70
N SER A 548 -1.07 1.13 -21.17
CA SER A 548 -1.38 0.86 -22.58
C SER A 548 -2.75 1.36 -23.05
N GLN A 549 -3.67 1.62 -22.14
CA GLN A 549 -5.05 2.03 -22.45
C GLN A 549 -5.33 3.51 -22.14
N TRP A 550 -4.49 4.13 -21.31
CA TRP A 550 -4.72 5.46 -20.77
C TRP A 550 -3.67 6.50 -21.17
N THR A 551 -2.62 6.09 -21.89
CA THR A 551 -1.57 6.99 -22.38
C THR A 551 -1.40 6.89 -23.89
N ASP A 552 -0.89 7.97 -24.49
CA ASP A 552 -0.58 8.04 -25.93
C ASP A 552 0.91 7.79 -26.23
N GLU A 553 1.79 7.81 -25.19
CA GLU A 553 3.21 7.48 -25.33
C GLU A 553 3.38 6.03 -25.77
N PRO A 554 4.02 5.77 -26.93
CA PRO A 554 4.16 4.41 -27.45
C PRO A 554 4.86 3.48 -26.45
N MET A 555 4.23 2.35 -26.12
CA MET A 555 4.77 1.39 -25.16
C MET A 555 4.49 -0.06 -25.57
N VAL A 556 5.35 -0.96 -25.08
CA VAL A 556 5.15 -2.42 -25.09
C VAL A 556 5.61 -2.99 -23.76
N HIS A 557 4.82 -3.88 -23.18
CA HIS A 557 5.15 -4.62 -21.96
C HIS A 557 4.88 -6.11 -22.16
N ILE A 558 5.85 -6.96 -21.81
CA ILE A 558 5.77 -8.42 -21.99
C ILE A 558 5.51 -9.05 -20.63
N LEU A 559 4.54 -9.93 -20.55
CA LEU A 559 4.34 -10.84 -19.42
C LEU A 559 4.13 -12.29 -19.89
N PRO A 560 4.56 -13.30 -19.12
CA PRO A 560 5.36 -13.22 -17.91
C PRO A 560 6.83 -12.89 -18.22
N HIS A 561 7.66 -12.80 -17.17
CA HIS A 561 9.11 -12.83 -17.36
C HIS A 561 9.56 -14.14 -18.07
N TRP A 562 10.80 -14.21 -18.54
CA TRP A 562 11.27 -15.35 -19.34
C TRP A 562 12.27 -16.26 -18.62
N THR A 563 12.42 -16.11 -17.31
CA THR A 563 13.28 -16.96 -16.47
C THR A 563 12.42 -18.00 -15.77
N HIS A 564 12.53 -19.26 -16.16
CA HIS A 564 11.76 -20.39 -15.61
C HIS A 564 12.67 -21.59 -15.41
N PRO A 565 13.50 -21.64 -14.36
CA PRO A 565 14.56 -22.62 -14.21
C PRO A 565 14.07 -24.07 -14.00
N THR A 566 12.78 -24.24 -13.68
CA THR A 566 12.19 -25.57 -13.45
C THR A 566 11.31 -26.07 -14.58
N LEU A 567 11.13 -25.28 -15.65
CA LEU A 567 10.32 -25.69 -16.80
C LEU A 567 11.13 -26.46 -17.82
N GLU A 568 10.54 -27.52 -18.36
CA GLU A 568 11.11 -28.25 -19.49
C GLU A 568 11.02 -27.39 -20.75
N PRO A 569 12.11 -27.35 -21.56
CA PRO A 569 12.07 -26.71 -22.86
C PRO A 569 10.91 -27.19 -23.74
N GLY A 570 10.24 -26.28 -24.43
CA GLY A 570 9.03 -26.56 -25.21
C GLY A 570 7.72 -26.42 -24.44
N THR A 571 7.75 -26.26 -23.10
CA THR A 571 6.54 -25.99 -22.32
C THR A 571 5.82 -24.74 -22.86
N GLN A 572 4.55 -24.90 -23.20
CA GLN A 572 3.75 -23.80 -23.77
C GLN A 572 3.40 -22.76 -22.69
N ILE A 573 3.82 -21.54 -22.87
CA ILE A 573 3.57 -20.42 -21.99
C ILE A 573 2.67 -19.41 -22.70
N PRO A 574 1.58 -18.93 -22.07
CA PRO A 574 0.80 -17.82 -22.60
C PRO A 574 1.58 -16.51 -22.40
N VAL A 575 2.13 -15.99 -23.48
CA VAL A 575 2.81 -14.67 -23.50
C VAL A 575 1.82 -13.61 -23.92
N TRP A 576 1.61 -12.62 -23.07
CA TRP A 576 0.80 -11.46 -23.36
C TRP A 576 1.66 -10.21 -23.51
N ILE A 577 1.22 -9.33 -24.38
CA ILE A 577 1.84 -8.03 -24.58
C ILE A 577 0.77 -6.95 -24.45
N TYR A 578 0.97 -6.03 -23.52
CA TYR A 578 0.20 -4.80 -23.43
C TYR A 578 0.89 -3.71 -24.28
N SER A 579 0.12 -3.03 -25.12
CA SER A 579 0.66 -2.00 -26.00
C SER A 579 -0.45 -1.06 -26.49
N ASN A 580 -0.10 0.18 -26.76
CA ASN A 580 -0.92 1.19 -27.44
C ASN A 580 -0.46 1.45 -28.88
N CYS A 581 0.45 0.63 -29.41
CA CYS A 581 0.92 0.74 -30.78
C CYS A 581 -0.09 0.12 -31.77
N ASP A 582 -0.06 0.57 -33.05
CA ASP A 582 -0.93 0.04 -34.09
C ASP A 582 -0.79 -1.48 -34.32
N VAL A 583 0.45 -1.98 -34.20
CA VAL A 583 0.80 -3.39 -34.42
C VAL A 583 1.95 -3.77 -33.48
N VAL A 584 1.90 -4.97 -32.95
CA VAL A 584 2.99 -5.57 -32.14
C VAL A 584 3.51 -6.83 -32.83
N GLU A 585 4.83 -6.98 -32.90
CA GLU A 585 5.51 -8.19 -33.37
C GLU A 585 6.30 -8.81 -32.22
N LEU A 586 6.12 -10.11 -32.01
CA LEU A 586 6.85 -10.86 -30.99
C LEU A 586 7.93 -11.71 -31.65
N PHE A 587 9.13 -11.72 -31.06
CA PHE A 587 10.25 -12.55 -31.46
C PHE A 587 10.70 -13.45 -30.31
N SER A 588 11.09 -14.68 -30.62
CA SER A 588 11.72 -15.61 -29.68
C SER A 588 13.02 -16.09 -30.29
N GLY A 589 14.15 -15.89 -29.59
CA GLY A 589 15.48 -16.21 -30.09
C GLY A 589 15.79 -15.58 -31.46
N GLY A 590 15.29 -14.35 -31.72
CA GLY A 590 15.45 -13.64 -32.99
C GLY A 590 14.48 -14.05 -34.11
N GLN A 591 13.71 -15.11 -33.92
CA GLN A 591 12.70 -15.56 -34.91
C GLN A 591 11.34 -14.86 -34.63
N SER A 592 10.76 -14.24 -35.66
CA SER A 592 9.42 -13.67 -35.59
C SER A 592 8.36 -14.74 -35.36
N LEU A 593 7.50 -14.54 -34.38
CA LEU A 593 6.30 -15.32 -34.11
C LEU A 593 5.03 -14.67 -34.74
N GLY A 594 5.26 -13.64 -35.54
CA GLY A 594 4.22 -12.95 -36.28
C GLY A 594 3.74 -11.66 -35.59
N LYS A 595 2.91 -10.94 -36.34
CA LYS A 595 2.36 -9.63 -35.93
C LYS A 595 0.92 -9.78 -35.47
N LYS A 596 0.56 -9.00 -34.44
CA LYS A 596 -0.82 -8.87 -33.94
C LYS A 596 -1.16 -7.41 -33.72
N LYS A 597 -2.44 -7.09 -33.83
CA LYS A 597 -2.97 -5.76 -33.57
C LYS A 597 -3.70 -5.78 -32.22
N PRO A 598 -3.32 -4.93 -31.27
CA PRO A 598 -4.14 -4.72 -30.07
C PRO A 598 -5.51 -4.18 -30.48
N GLY A 599 -6.56 -4.69 -29.84
CA GLY A 599 -7.92 -4.24 -30.05
C GLY A 599 -8.39 -3.33 -28.94
N THR A 600 -9.63 -2.87 -29.08
CA THR A 600 -10.28 -2.01 -28.08
C THR A 600 -11.27 -2.75 -27.20
N LYS A 601 -11.60 -3.98 -27.54
CA LYS A 601 -12.47 -4.85 -26.75
C LYS A 601 -11.68 -5.50 -25.60
N SER A 602 -12.35 -5.82 -24.54
CA SER A 602 -11.73 -6.34 -23.32
C SER A 602 -10.93 -7.62 -23.50
N ASP A 603 -11.30 -8.44 -24.49
CA ASP A 603 -10.58 -9.67 -24.86
C ASP A 603 -9.47 -9.45 -25.91
N GLU A 604 -9.36 -8.24 -26.46
CA GLU A 604 -8.42 -7.87 -27.52
C GLU A 604 -7.35 -6.84 -27.05
N MET A 605 -7.47 -6.28 -25.84
CA MET A 605 -6.55 -5.23 -25.33
C MET A 605 -5.11 -5.75 -25.16
N GLN A 606 -4.93 -7.06 -25.08
CA GLN A 606 -3.62 -7.71 -25.08
C GLN A 606 -3.40 -8.43 -26.40
N CYS A 607 -2.17 -8.40 -26.89
CA CYS A 607 -1.72 -9.35 -27.92
C CYS A 607 -1.23 -10.63 -27.24
N GLN A 608 -1.73 -11.80 -27.65
CA GLN A 608 -1.45 -13.07 -26.98
C GLN A 608 -0.83 -14.08 -27.91
N TRP A 609 0.24 -14.77 -27.47
CA TRP A 609 0.86 -15.92 -28.13
C TRP A 609 0.98 -17.07 -27.16
N MET A 610 0.86 -18.31 -27.66
CA MET A 610 1.32 -19.51 -26.96
C MET A 610 2.73 -19.79 -27.47
N VAL A 611 3.72 -19.69 -26.57
CA VAL A 611 5.14 -19.80 -26.92
C VAL A 611 5.76 -21.01 -26.21
N GLY A 612 6.38 -21.90 -26.98
CA GLY A 612 7.19 -22.99 -26.40
C GLY A 612 8.42 -22.41 -25.71
N TRP A 613 8.47 -22.47 -24.37
CA TRP A 613 9.57 -21.87 -23.61
C TRP A 613 10.92 -22.50 -24.01
N GLN A 614 11.88 -21.65 -24.24
CA GLN A 614 13.31 -21.98 -24.41
C GLN A 614 14.12 -20.91 -23.67
N PRO A 615 15.21 -21.28 -22.97
CA PRO A 615 16.14 -20.28 -22.45
C PRO A 615 16.61 -19.36 -23.57
N GLY A 616 16.64 -18.05 -23.33
CA GLY A 616 17.05 -17.06 -24.30
C GLY A 616 16.27 -15.76 -24.22
N GLU A 617 15.99 -15.17 -25.38
CA GLU A 617 15.40 -13.86 -25.52
C GLU A 617 13.96 -13.92 -26.03
N LEU A 618 13.08 -13.15 -25.38
CA LEU A 618 11.84 -12.64 -25.94
C LEU A 618 11.95 -11.14 -26.20
N LYS A 619 11.52 -10.72 -27.38
CA LYS A 619 11.52 -9.33 -27.81
C LYS A 619 10.18 -8.96 -28.41
N ALA A 620 9.57 -7.90 -27.94
CA ALA A 620 8.39 -7.30 -28.55
C ALA A 620 8.73 -5.96 -29.16
N VAL A 621 8.24 -5.72 -30.39
CA VAL A 621 8.40 -4.45 -31.11
C VAL A 621 7.02 -3.90 -31.45
N GLY A 622 6.76 -2.66 -31.03
CA GLY A 622 5.57 -1.90 -31.37
C GLY A 622 5.81 -1.02 -32.59
N TYR A 623 4.86 -0.99 -33.48
CA TYR A 623 4.90 -0.21 -34.74
C TYR A 623 3.72 0.75 -34.82
N ASN A 624 3.99 2.00 -35.22
CA ASN A 624 2.96 2.98 -35.62
C ASN A 624 3.24 3.41 -37.07
N ASN A 625 2.21 3.39 -37.93
CA ASN A 625 2.35 3.69 -39.34
C ASN A 625 3.48 2.88 -40.03
N GLY A 626 3.66 1.63 -39.63
CA GLY A 626 4.66 0.71 -40.16
C GLY A 626 6.10 0.95 -39.69
N LYS A 627 6.33 1.92 -38.80
CA LYS A 627 7.67 2.24 -38.21
C LYS A 627 7.75 1.71 -36.78
N PRO A 628 8.89 1.12 -36.35
CA PRO A 628 9.09 0.75 -34.96
C PRO A 628 9.17 2.02 -34.10
N VAL A 629 8.40 2.04 -32.99
CA VAL A 629 8.29 3.19 -32.06
C VAL A 629 8.52 2.79 -30.61
N ALA A 630 8.39 1.51 -30.29
CA ALA A 630 8.62 0.99 -28.93
C ALA A 630 9.21 -0.42 -29.01
N GLU A 631 10.08 -0.76 -28.06
CA GLU A 631 10.70 -2.07 -27.97
C GLU A 631 10.85 -2.48 -26.50
N LYS A 632 10.62 -3.76 -26.21
CA LYS A 632 10.92 -4.39 -24.94
C LYS A 632 11.59 -5.73 -25.16
N VAL A 633 12.72 -5.93 -24.48
CA VAL A 633 13.46 -7.19 -24.46
C VAL A 633 13.45 -7.73 -23.04
N ILE A 634 13.17 -9.01 -22.90
CA ILE A 634 13.35 -9.77 -21.64
C ILE A 634 14.16 -11.03 -21.98
N ARG A 635 15.02 -11.44 -21.04
CA ARG A 635 15.89 -12.60 -21.22
C ARG A 635 15.81 -13.55 -20.06
N THR A 636 16.12 -14.81 -20.33
CA THR A 636 16.33 -15.80 -19.27
C THR A 636 17.60 -15.41 -18.51
N ALA A 637 17.44 -15.11 -17.24
CA ALA A 637 18.58 -14.86 -16.36
C ALA A 637 19.21 -16.19 -15.92
N ASP A 638 20.51 -16.18 -15.80
CA ASP A 638 21.30 -17.22 -15.12
C ASP A 638 21.15 -17.09 -13.58
N ALA A 639 21.93 -17.87 -12.81
CA ALA A 639 21.93 -17.77 -11.35
C ALA A 639 22.24 -16.34 -10.86
N PRO A 640 21.57 -15.87 -9.80
CA PRO A 640 21.79 -14.53 -9.30
C PRO A 640 23.21 -14.36 -8.77
N SER A 641 23.89 -13.31 -9.18
CA SER A 641 25.31 -13.08 -8.85
C SER A 641 25.63 -11.64 -8.48
N ARG A 642 24.72 -10.71 -8.75
CA ARG A 642 24.89 -9.27 -8.53
C ARG A 642 23.61 -8.62 -8.02
N ILE A 643 23.78 -7.46 -7.38
CA ILE A 643 22.70 -6.50 -7.12
C ILE A 643 22.99 -5.18 -7.86
N ALA A 644 21.95 -4.46 -8.23
CA ALA A 644 22.06 -3.10 -8.73
C ALA A 644 21.25 -2.15 -7.84
N LEU A 645 21.77 -0.94 -7.66
CA LEU A 645 21.13 0.12 -6.89
C LEU A 645 20.72 1.26 -7.81
N SER A 646 19.51 1.77 -7.62
CA SER A 646 19.03 2.98 -8.29
C SER A 646 18.14 3.81 -7.36
N ILE A 647 18.16 5.13 -7.54
CA ILE A 647 17.21 6.02 -6.88
C ILE A 647 15.92 6.05 -7.70
N ASP A 648 14.79 5.82 -7.06
CA ASP A 648 13.46 6.02 -7.66
C ASP A 648 12.93 7.39 -7.23
N GLY A 649 12.59 8.23 -8.21
CA GLY A 649 12.20 9.62 -8.00
C GLY A 649 13.41 10.59 -7.97
N GLU A 650 13.28 11.68 -7.26
CA GLU A 650 14.30 12.72 -7.19
C GLU A 650 15.49 12.35 -6.29
N PRO A 651 16.70 12.74 -6.62
CA PRO A 651 17.88 12.55 -5.78
C PRO A 651 17.74 13.31 -4.45
N MET A 652 18.58 12.95 -3.47
CA MET A 652 18.61 13.63 -2.16
C MET A 652 19.03 15.09 -2.30
N ALA A 653 18.35 15.98 -1.59
CA ALA A 653 18.70 17.39 -1.53
C ALA A 653 20.13 17.59 -0.99
N SER A 654 20.81 18.64 -1.48
CA SER A 654 22.19 18.95 -1.08
C SER A 654 22.31 19.35 0.39
N GLU A 655 21.25 19.88 0.99
CA GLU A 655 21.20 20.37 2.37
C GLU A 655 19.89 19.99 3.05
N GLY A 656 19.85 20.08 4.36
CA GLY A 656 18.66 19.82 5.18
C GLY A 656 18.35 18.34 5.38
N THR A 657 17.19 18.09 5.95
CA THR A 657 16.62 16.74 6.10
C THR A 657 15.83 16.38 4.84
N ASP A 658 16.19 15.28 4.23
CA ASP A 658 15.52 14.77 3.03
C ASP A 658 15.54 13.24 3.01
N LEU A 659 14.61 12.61 2.27
CA LEU A 659 14.48 11.17 2.14
C LEU A 659 14.51 10.76 0.67
N VAL A 660 15.20 9.67 0.37
CA VAL A 660 15.21 9.04 -0.95
C VAL A 660 14.80 7.58 -0.88
N GLN A 661 14.21 7.11 -1.97
CA GLN A 661 13.85 5.71 -2.19
C GLN A 661 14.93 5.06 -3.06
N VAL A 662 15.52 3.97 -2.56
CA VAL A 662 16.51 3.20 -3.31
C VAL A 662 15.93 1.84 -3.66
N ARG A 663 15.94 1.52 -4.93
CA ARG A 663 15.61 0.20 -5.48
C ARG A 663 16.87 -0.65 -5.48
N VAL A 664 16.75 -1.87 -4.96
CA VAL A 664 17.75 -2.92 -5.11
C VAL A 664 17.19 -3.98 -6.04
N THR A 665 17.90 -4.30 -7.10
CA THR A 665 17.50 -5.27 -8.10
C THR A 665 18.50 -6.44 -8.11
N THR A 666 17.98 -7.67 -8.04
CA THR A 666 18.79 -8.88 -8.15
C THR A 666 19.03 -9.20 -9.62
N LEU A 667 20.29 -9.39 -9.99
CA LEU A 667 20.74 -9.61 -11.36
C LEU A 667 21.62 -10.86 -11.45
N ASP A 668 21.73 -11.43 -12.64
CA ASP A 668 22.74 -12.41 -12.99
C ASP A 668 24.09 -11.74 -13.36
N GLU A 669 25.07 -12.55 -13.77
CA GLU A 669 26.41 -12.07 -14.17
C GLU A 669 26.38 -11.17 -15.41
N LYS A 670 25.40 -11.37 -16.31
CA LYS A 670 25.19 -10.59 -17.53
C LYS A 670 24.42 -9.29 -17.31
N GLY A 671 23.86 -9.10 -16.10
CA GLY A 671 23.02 -7.96 -15.76
C GLY A 671 21.56 -8.15 -16.09
N GLU A 672 21.10 -9.38 -16.39
CA GLU A 672 19.71 -9.69 -16.60
C GLU A 672 18.97 -9.83 -15.26
N PHE A 673 17.75 -9.34 -15.20
CA PHE A 673 16.91 -9.38 -13.99
C PHE A 673 16.58 -10.82 -13.59
N TYR A 674 16.88 -11.19 -12.33
CA TYR A 674 16.54 -12.49 -11.77
C TYR A 674 15.27 -12.41 -10.94
N PRO A 675 14.11 -12.81 -11.46
CA PRO A 675 12.79 -12.56 -10.84
C PRO A 675 12.52 -13.42 -9.59
N TYR A 676 13.32 -14.46 -9.32
CA TYR A 676 13.17 -15.32 -8.15
C TYR A 676 14.16 -15.00 -7.03
N GLY A 677 14.78 -13.81 -7.06
CA GLY A 677 15.70 -13.38 -6.03
C GLY A 677 15.00 -13.27 -4.67
N GLU A 678 15.41 -14.11 -3.72
CA GLU A 678 14.94 -14.14 -2.33
C GLU A 678 16.13 -14.04 -1.36
N ASN A 679 17.25 -13.53 -1.83
CA ASN A 679 18.43 -13.34 -1.04
C ASN A 679 18.29 -12.12 -0.12
N ARG A 680 18.90 -12.21 1.05
CA ARG A 680 18.85 -11.12 2.05
C ARG A 680 19.86 -10.03 1.71
N THR A 681 19.37 -8.85 1.40
CA THR A 681 20.18 -7.66 1.19
C THR A 681 20.40 -6.95 2.52
N HIS A 682 21.65 -6.61 2.82
CA HIS A 682 22.08 -5.85 3.98
C HIS A 682 22.49 -4.45 3.55
N PHE A 683 22.09 -3.47 4.36
CA PHE A 683 22.29 -2.05 4.08
C PHE A 683 23.16 -1.41 5.15
N ASN A 684 24.01 -0.45 4.76
CA ASN A 684 24.77 0.42 5.63
C ASN A 684 24.83 1.82 5.01
N VAL A 685 24.80 2.86 5.83
CA VAL A 685 24.92 4.25 5.39
C VAL A 685 26.24 4.82 5.86
N ILE A 686 27.00 5.38 4.93
CA ILE A 686 28.25 6.08 5.18
C ILE A 686 27.94 7.57 5.10
N GLY A 687 28.29 8.33 6.14
CA GLY A 687 27.98 9.76 6.25
C GLY A 687 26.76 10.08 7.13
N PRO A 688 26.26 11.32 7.10
CA PRO A 688 25.20 11.81 7.98
C PRO A 688 23.80 11.41 7.49
N GLY A 689 23.55 10.12 7.31
CA GLY A 689 22.27 9.53 6.93
C GLY A 689 21.91 8.32 7.76
N VAL A 690 20.65 7.91 7.71
CA VAL A 690 20.11 6.75 8.40
C VAL A 690 19.19 5.94 7.49
N ILE A 691 19.11 4.63 7.71
CA ILE A 691 18.08 3.79 7.09
C ILE A 691 16.78 4.03 7.86
N ARG A 692 15.83 4.69 7.22
CA ARG A 692 14.53 4.98 7.83
C ARG A 692 13.67 3.73 7.91
N ALA A 693 13.54 3.02 6.78
CA ALA A 693 12.73 1.80 6.67
C ALA A 693 13.20 0.92 5.51
N LEU A 694 12.84 -0.35 5.55
CA LEU A 694 13.06 -1.33 4.47
C LEU A 694 11.75 -2.03 4.12
N ASP A 695 11.53 -2.27 2.83
CA ASP A 695 10.37 -2.98 2.28
C ASP A 695 10.78 -3.89 1.11
N ASN A 696 9.91 -4.80 0.71
CA ASN A 696 10.06 -5.62 -0.48
C ASN A 696 8.76 -5.76 -1.30
N GLY A 697 7.66 -5.16 -0.82
CA GLY A 697 6.34 -5.22 -1.45
C GLY A 697 5.59 -6.54 -1.25
N SER A 698 6.12 -7.47 -0.45
CA SER A 698 5.44 -8.73 -0.15
C SER A 698 4.23 -8.49 0.76
N PRO A 699 3.04 -9.00 0.40
CA PRO A 699 1.85 -8.85 1.24
C PRO A 699 1.90 -9.65 2.54
N VAL A 700 2.94 -10.41 2.74
CA VAL A 700 3.06 -11.45 3.79
C VAL A 700 4.39 -11.45 4.50
N ASP A 701 5.33 -10.63 4.07
CA ASP A 701 6.53 -10.37 4.83
C ASP A 701 6.16 -9.56 6.08
N VAL A 702 6.22 -10.21 7.23
CA VAL A 702 5.90 -9.63 8.54
C VAL A 702 7.14 -9.21 9.32
N GLU A 703 8.31 -9.17 8.67
CA GLU A 703 9.50 -8.58 9.28
C GLU A 703 9.30 -7.08 9.57
N LYS A 704 9.88 -6.62 10.67
CA LYS A 704 9.84 -5.21 11.07
C LYS A 704 10.45 -4.30 9.99
N HIS A 705 9.83 -3.14 9.73
CA HIS A 705 10.31 -2.19 8.72
C HIS A 705 11.38 -1.23 9.24
N PHE A 706 11.24 -0.75 10.46
CA PHE A 706 12.07 0.29 11.09
C PHE A 706 13.14 -0.30 12.02
N GLY A 707 14.29 0.38 12.12
CA GLY A 707 15.38 -0.03 13.02
C GLY A 707 16.05 -1.32 12.59
N VAL A 708 15.93 -1.71 11.34
CA VAL A 708 16.55 -2.87 10.72
C VAL A 708 17.46 -2.44 9.58
N ASN A 709 18.48 -3.23 9.30
CA ASN A 709 19.44 -2.94 8.26
C ASN A 709 19.53 -4.01 7.16
N ASN A 710 18.56 -4.91 7.12
CA ASN A 710 18.49 -5.94 6.09
C ASN A 710 17.06 -6.33 5.77
N ARG A 711 16.85 -6.86 4.56
CA ARG A 711 15.56 -7.33 4.08
C ARG A 711 15.75 -8.41 3.02
N ILE A 712 14.91 -9.45 3.04
CA ILE A 712 14.82 -10.43 1.97
C ILE A 712 14.22 -9.75 0.73
N ALA A 713 14.78 -10.01 -0.44
CA ALA A 713 14.17 -9.59 -1.70
C ALA A 713 12.88 -10.38 -1.96
N PHE A 714 11.90 -9.73 -2.55
CA PHE A 714 10.65 -10.35 -2.99
C PHE A 714 10.52 -10.21 -4.50
N TYR A 715 10.52 -11.35 -5.19
CA TYR A 715 10.59 -11.39 -6.65
C TYR A 715 11.69 -10.47 -7.20
N GLY A 716 12.91 -10.65 -6.68
CA GLY A 716 14.12 -10.00 -7.15
C GLY A 716 14.29 -8.53 -6.76
N LEU A 717 13.39 -7.95 -5.97
CA LEU A 717 13.40 -6.52 -5.62
C LEU A 717 13.36 -6.29 -4.10
N THR A 718 14.05 -5.24 -3.67
CA THR A 718 14.01 -4.70 -2.29
C THR A 718 14.01 -3.17 -2.35
N ARG A 719 13.36 -2.54 -1.38
CA ARG A 719 13.27 -1.08 -1.23
C ARG A 719 13.97 -0.64 0.05
N GLY A 720 14.90 0.32 -0.07
CA GLY A 720 15.44 1.05 1.06
C GLY A 720 14.96 2.51 1.06
N TYR A 721 14.56 3.01 2.23
CA TYR A 721 14.29 4.41 2.46
C TYR A 721 15.42 4.98 3.31
N VAL A 722 16.17 5.94 2.75
CA VAL A 722 17.34 6.55 3.40
C VAL A 722 17.07 8.04 3.63
N GLU A 723 17.23 8.44 4.88
CA GLU A 723 16.96 9.81 5.34
C GLU A 723 18.27 10.48 5.75
N SER A 724 18.46 11.75 5.37
CA SER A 724 19.57 12.56 5.85
C SER A 724 19.26 13.11 7.25
N THR A 725 20.29 13.22 8.09
CA THR A 725 20.14 13.74 9.47
C THR A 725 20.08 15.27 9.53
N GLY A 726 20.09 15.96 8.38
CA GLY A 726 20.18 17.41 8.30
C GLY A 726 21.60 17.96 8.51
N GLN A 727 22.56 17.11 8.87
CA GLN A 727 23.96 17.51 8.97
C GLN A 727 24.62 17.58 7.59
N PRO A 728 25.54 18.53 7.36
CA PRO A 728 26.28 18.60 6.09
C PRO A 728 27.22 17.38 5.91
N GLY A 729 27.48 17.02 4.67
CA GLY A 729 28.41 15.94 4.30
C GLY A 729 27.84 15.01 3.23
N ASP A 730 28.74 14.24 2.64
CA ASP A 730 28.39 13.25 1.63
C ASP A 730 27.69 12.05 2.27
N ILE A 731 26.69 11.50 1.57
CA ILE A 731 25.91 10.34 2.02
C ILE A 731 25.98 9.27 0.95
N THR A 732 26.46 8.10 1.31
CA THR A 732 26.54 6.92 0.44
C THR A 732 25.81 5.75 1.07
N LEU A 733 24.94 5.10 0.32
CA LEU A 733 24.36 3.82 0.68
C LEU A 733 25.27 2.69 0.18
N MET A 734 25.59 1.78 1.08
CA MET A 734 26.19 0.48 0.76
C MET A 734 25.12 -0.60 0.89
N ALA A 735 24.96 -1.41 -0.15
CA ALA A 735 24.17 -2.64 -0.09
C ALA A 735 25.06 -3.83 -0.38
N SER A 736 24.87 -4.91 0.38
CA SER A 736 25.62 -6.15 0.23
C SER A 736 24.74 -7.38 0.36
N CYS A 737 25.05 -8.43 -0.41
CA CYS A 737 24.23 -9.62 -0.48
C CYS A 737 25.08 -10.86 -0.76
N ILE A 738 24.72 -11.98 -0.12
CA ILE A 738 25.19 -13.31 -0.52
C ILE A 738 24.14 -13.88 -1.47
N LEU A 739 24.51 -14.11 -2.71
CA LEU A 739 23.63 -14.46 -3.81
C LEU A 739 23.85 -15.92 -4.23
N GLY A 740 22.80 -16.56 -4.67
CA GLY A 740 22.83 -17.92 -5.21
C GLY A 740 21.42 -18.45 -5.34
N GLU A 741 21.24 -19.40 -6.24
CA GLU A 741 19.95 -20.09 -6.37
C GLU A 741 19.66 -20.89 -5.12
N LYS A 742 18.44 -20.78 -4.60
CA LYS A 742 17.97 -21.56 -3.45
C LYS A 742 17.35 -22.90 -3.86
N LYS A 743 17.21 -23.19 -5.16
CA LYS A 743 16.48 -24.37 -5.68
C LYS A 743 17.38 -25.51 -6.16
N GLN A 744 16.98 -26.71 -5.80
CA GLN A 744 17.30 -28.06 -6.31
C GLN A 744 18.58 -28.26 -7.14
N VAL A 745 19.77 -28.17 -6.56
CA VAL A 745 20.99 -28.69 -7.17
C VAL A 745 21.91 -29.26 -6.09
N THR A 746 22.70 -30.25 -6.43
CA THR A 746 23.67 -30.89 -5.53
C THR A 746 24.81 -29.98 -5.09
N SER A 747 25.16 -28.98 -5.89
CA SER A 747 26.01 -27.86 -5.49
C SER A 747 25.45 -26.56 -6.02
N LYS A 748 25.68 -25.46 -5.30
CA LYS A 748 25.20 -24.12 -5.66
C LYS A 748 26.36 -23.18 -5.85
N ARG A 749 26.32 -22.43 -6.95
CA ARG A 749 27.24 -21.32 -7.17
C ARG A 749 26.82 -20.14 -6.31
N VAL A 750 27.75 -19.67 -5.49
CA VAL A 750 27.52 -18.54 -4.57
C VAL A 750 28.37 -17.36 -5.01
N SER A 751 27.75 -16.20 -5.03
CA SER A 751 28.41 -14.90 -5.23
C SER A 751 28.21 -14.03 -4.00
N ILE A 752 29.16 -13.15 -3.71
CA ILE A 752 29.04 -12.12 -2.69
C ILE A 752 29.23 -10.79 -3.39
N ASP A 753 28.21 -9.95 -3.39
CA ASP A 753 28.24 -8.65 -4.08
C ASP A 753 28.06 -7.50 -3.11
N VAL A 754 28.77 -6.41 -3.35
CA VAL A 754 28.72 -5.17 -2.59
C VAL A 754 28.66 -4.00 -3.56
N GLN A 755 27.63 -3.20 -3.45
CA GLN A 755 27.39 -2.01 -4.27
C GLN A 755 27.34 -0.76 -3.42
N LEU A 756 27.89 0.33 -3.96
CA LEU A 756 27.84 1.67 -3.37
C LEU A 756 27.02 2.60 -4.27
N LEU A 757 26.14 3.38 -3.68
CA LEU A 757 25.35 4.40 -4.36
C LEU A 757 25.48 5.73 -3.62
N SER A 758 26.02 6.76 -4.27
CA SER A 758 26.01 8.11 -3.72
C SER A 758 24.58 8.65 -3.75
N LEU A 759 24.11 9.04 -2.58
CA LEU A 759 22.79 9.67 -2.41
C LEU A 759 22.92 11.19 -2.35
N ARG A 760 24.04 11.70 -1.83
CA ARG A 760 24.40 13.11 -1.77
C ARG A 760 25.93 13.25 -1.84
N GLY A 761 26.42 14.19 -2.68
CA GLY A 761 27.83 14.46 -2.81
C GLY A 761 28.60 13.47 -3.71
N THR A 762 29.87 13.29 -3.44
CA THR A 762 30.78 12.47 -4.25
C THR A 762 30.84 11.04 -3.72
N PRO A 763 30.79 10.00 -4.58
CA PRO A 763 31.00 8.62 -4.13
C PRO A 763 32.36 8.46 -3.44
N PRO A 764 32.44 7.75 -2.30
CA PRO A 764 33.72 7.52 -1.64
C PRO A 764 34.63 6.61 -2.49
N THR A 765 35.92 6.92 -2.54
CA THR A 765 36.89 6.02 -3.06
C THR A 765 37.40 5.16 -1.91
N VAL A 766 36.81 3.97 -1.75
CA VAL A 766 37.17 3.02 -0.67
C VAL A 766 37.56 1.66 -1.23
N GLY A 767 38.52 1.03 -0.61
CA GLY A 767 38.90 -0.36 -0.91
C GLY A 767 37.90 -1.33 -0.26
N ILE A 768 37.16 -2.07 -1.08
CA ILE A 768 36.22 -3.10 -0.57
C ILE A 768 36.96 -4.43 -0.49
N GLU A 769 36.94 -5.06 0.68
CA GLU A 769 37.47 -6.40 0.91
C GLU A 769 36.36 -7.27 1.53
N ILE A 770 36.25 -8.49 1.08
CA ILE A 770 35.26 -9.44 1.55
C ILE A 770 36.00 -10.70 2.02
N PHE A 771 35.74 -11.12 3.26
CA PHE A 771 36.26 -12.34 3.86
C PHE A 771 35.10 -13.28 4.18
N TYR A 772 35.23 -14.58 4.00
CA TYR A 772 34.12 -15.52 4.21
C TYR A 772 34.57 -16.83 4.89
N THR A 773 33.57 -17.54 5.45
CA THR A 773 33.68 -18.87 6.04
C THR A 773 32.52 -19.76 5.58
N LEU A 774 32.75 -21.07 5.56
CA LEU A 774 31.77 -22.10 5.15
C LEU A 774 31.41 -23.07 6.29
N ASP A 775 32.08 -22.95 7.42
CA ASP A 775 31.95 -23.81 8.60
C ASP A 775 31.04 -23.19 9.68
N GLY A 776 30.41 -22.07 9.39
CA GLY A 776 29.54 -21.34 10.31
C GLY A 776 30.28 -20.46 11.34
N SER A 777 31.63 -20.46 11.36
CA SER A 777 32.41 -19.54 12.19
C SER A 777 32.26 -18.08 11.73
N ALA A 778 32.49 -17.12 12.63
CA ALA A 778 32.53 -15.72 12.27
C ALA A 778 33.76 -15.39 11.41
N PRO A 779 33.61 -14.80 10.21
CA PRO A 779 34.74 -14.42 9.37
C PRO A 779 35.52 -13.26 9.99
N THR A 780 36.87 -13.33 9.79
CA THR A 780 37.84 -12.33 10.22
C THR A 780 38.73 -11.93 9.04
N SER A 781 39.58 -10.93 9.19
CA SER A 781 40.60 -10.57 8.19
C SER A 781 41.61 -11.68 7.84
N GLN A 782 41.60 -12.77 8.63
CA GLN A 782 42.42 -13.97 8.35
C GLN A 782 41.65 -15.08 7.64
N SER A 783 40.34 -14.92 7.46
CA SER A 783 39.50 -15.88 6.75
C SER A 783 39.76 -15.84 5.23
N ALA A 784 39.19 -16.76 4.49
CA ALA A 784 39.32 -16.77 3.03
C ALA A 784 38.81 -15.45 2.42
N ARG A 785 39.61 -14.86 1.53
CA ARG A 785 39.24 -13.63 0.83
C ARG A 785 38.40 -13.99 -0.40
N TYR A 786 37.25 -13.38 -0.54
CA TYR A 786 36.41 -13.54 -1.71
C TYR A 786 36.97 -12.78 -2.91
N SER A 787 37.04 -13.44 -4.04
CA SER A 787 37.50 -12.84 -5.32
C SER A 787 36.68 -13.30 -6.52
N THR A 788 36.11 -14.48 -6.46
CA THR A 788 35.30 -15.08 -7.52
C THR A 788 34.21 -15.95 -6.94
N PRO A 789 33.09 -16.16 -7.65
CA PRO A 789 32.07 -17.08 -7.25
C PRO A 789 32.60 -18.49 -6.99
N PHE A 790 32.06 -19.18 -5.99
CA PHE A 790 32.45 -20.51 -5.57
C PHE A 790 31.24 -21.42 -5.39
N GLU A 791 31.49 -22.73 -5.32
CA GLU A 791 30.41 -23.70 -5.12
C GLU A 791 30.31 -24.14 -3.67
N VAL A 792 29.07 -24.37 -3.20
CA VAL A 792 28.77 -24.90 -1.87
C VAL A 792 27.87 -26.11 -1.96
N SER A 793 28.02 -27.04 -1.02
CA SER A 793 27.09 -28.16 -0.84
C SER A 793 25.81 -27.68 -0.20
N LEU A 794 24.71 -28.41 -0.43
CA LEU A 794 23.46 -28.20 0.28
C LEU A 794 23.65 -28.30 1.80
N GLY A 795 23.00 -27.38 2.53
CA GLY A 795 23.12 -27.26 3.98
C GLY A 795 24.24 -26.33 4.44
N THR A 796 25.10 -25.86 3.53
CA THR A 796 26.17 -24.93 3.87
C THR A 796 25.64 -23.59 4.30
N THR A 797 26.13 -23.07 5.41
CA THR A 797 25.95 -21.66 5.83
C THR A 797 27.17 -20.86 5.45
N VAL A 798 26.99 -19.91 4.53
CA VAL A 798 28.02 -18.95 4.15
C VAL A 798 27.91 -17.74 5.06
N LYS A 799 29.00 -17.39 5.75
CA LYS A 799 29.12 -16.12 6.45
C LYS A 799 30.18 -15.27 5.76
N ALA A 800 29.88 -13.97 5.63
CA ALA A 800 30.84 -13.05 5.04
C ALA A 800 30.97 -11.78 5.87
N MET A 801 32.17 -11.21 5.88
CA MET A 801 32.49 -9.92 6.48
C MET A 801 32.91 -8.97 5.37
N VAL A 802 32.26 -7.85 5.26
CA VAL A 802 32.64 -6.74 4.37
C VAL A 802 33.50 -5.76 5.17
N ALA A 803 34.65 -5.43 4.64
CA ALA A 803 35.56 -4.40 5.18
C ALA A 803 35.75 -3.28 4.16
N LEU A 804 35.77 -2.04 4.63
CA LEU A 804 36.12 -0.86 3.86
C LEU A 804 37.45 -0.33 4.38
N ASP A 805 38.44 -0.23 3.50
CA ASP A 805 39.80 0.18 3.84
C ASP A 805 40.35 -0.61 5.06
N GLY A 806 40.12 -1.93 5.06
CA GLY A 806 40.56 -2.84 6.09
C GLY A 806 39.75 -2.82 7.40
N LYS A 807 38.70 -1.96 7.50
CA LYS A 807 37.85 -1.89 8.69
C LYS A 807 36.56 -2.68 8.46
N PRO A 808 36.20 -3.65 9.30
CA PRO A 808 34.94 -4.38 9.23
C PRO A 808 33.76 -3.42 9.38
N VAL A 809 32.79 -3.47 8.45
CA VAL A 809 31.60 -2.61 8.46
C VAL A 809 30.29 -3.39 8.45
N GLN A 810 30.31 -4.65 7.96
CA GLN A 810 29.09 -5.44 7.88
C GLN A 810 29.41 -6.94 7.89
N THR A 811 28.53 -7.72 8.50
CA THR A 811 28.55 -9.18 8.46
C THR A 811 27.27 -9.68 7.81
N LEU A 812 27.42 -10.63 6.90
CA LEU A 812 26.37 -11.27 6.14
C LEU A 812 26.29 -12.74 6.51
N GLN A 813 25.10 -13.32 6.42
CA GLN A 813 24.91 -14.75 6.54
C GLN A 813 23.81 -15.22 5.60
N GLU A 814 24.04 -16.34 4.91
CA GLU A 814 23.04 -17.00 4.08
C GLU A 814 23.22 -18.52 4.18
N ARG A 815 22.09 -19.26 4.29
CA ARG A 815 22.10 -20.71 4.32
C ARG A 815 21.56 -21.27 3.01
N PHE A 816 22.35 -22.07 2.34
CA PHE A 816 21.96 -22.76 1.11
C PHE A 816 21.40 -24.13 1.43
N ALA A 817 20.16 -24.19 1.92
CA ALA A 817 19.43 -25.42 2.17
C ALA A 817 18.87 -25.99 0.87
N ALA A 818 18.53 -27.30 0.85
CA ALA A 818 17.66 -27.84 -0.18
C ALA A 818 16.33 -27.07 -0.12
N ASP A 819 15.90 -26.58 -1.28
CA ASP A 819 14.59 -25.95 -1.35
C ASP A 819 13.52 -27.05 -1.21
N GLU A 820 12.80 -27.05 -0.11
CA GLU A 820 11.60 -27.89 0.08
C GLU A 820 10.39 -27.33 -0.68
N GLY A 821 10.61 -26.67 -1.83
CA GLY A 821 9.63 -25.84 -2.53
C GLY A 821 9.37 -24.54 -1.75
N PHE A 822 8.85 -23.51 -2.38
CA PHE A 822 8.38 -22.32 -1.66
C PHE A 822 7.29 -22.75 -0.67
N VAL A 823 7.72 -23.38 0.41
CA VAL A 823 6.93 -23.48 1.62
C VAL A 823 7.03 -22.10 2.23
N TRP A 824 6.01 -21.34 2.03
CA TRP A 824 5.82 -20.13 2.72
C TRP A 824 5.70 -20.45 4.22
N ASP A 825 6.81 -20.36 4.94
CA ASP A 825 6.76 -20.29 6.38
C ASP A 825 6.17 -18.92 6.72
N GLY A 826 4.95 -18.89 7.15
CA GLY A 826 4.23 -17.66 7.47
C GLY A 826 4.84 -16.86 8.62
N GLY A 827 6.18 -16.67 8.64
CA GLY A 827 6.88 -15.91 9.68
C GLY A 827 6.53 -16.41 11.09
N GLN A 828 6.50 -17.73 11.30
CA GLN A 828 6.27 -18.30 12.61
C GLN A 828 7.43 -17.90 13.51
N THR A 829 7.19 -16.93 14.37
CA THR A 829 8.06 -16.73 15.55
C THR A 829 8.10 -18.03 16.31
N GLN A 830 9.29 -18.56 16.52
CA GLN A 830 9.60 -19.73 17.34
C GLN A 830 8.75 -19.76 18.60
N SER A 831 7.89 -20.75 18.73
CA SER A 831 7.37 -21.14 20.01
C SER A 831 8.34 -22.16 20.59
N ASN A 832 8.97 -21.81 21.71
CA ASN A 832 9.78 -22.75 22.50
C ASN A 832 8.99 -24.01 22.82
N LEU A 833 9.67 -25.16 22.68
CA LEU A 833 9.21 -26.53 22.96
C LEU A 833 8.24 -26.62 24.13
N GLY A 834 7.00 -26.92 23.85
CA GLY A 834 5.96 -27.26 24.80
C GLY A 834 4.66 -27.53 24.07
N GLY A 835 4.31 -28.81 23.84
CA GLY A 835 3.05 -29.32 23.29
C GLY A 835 2.38 -28.48 22.22
N ASP A 836 2.56 -28.82 20.94
CA ASP A 836 1.92 -28.07 19.86
C ASP A 836 0.43 -28.43 19.76
N GLN A 837 -0.39 -27.43 19.96
CA GLN A 837 -1.85 -27.53 19.91
C GLN A 837 -2.33 -27.79 18.49
N ALA A 838 -3.47 -28.46 18.37
CA ALA A 838 -4.06 -28.81 17.09
C ALA A 838 -4.46 -27.60 16.24
N GLU A 839 -4.88 -26.53 16.90
CA GLU A 839 -5.31 -25.28 16.24
C GLU A 839 -4.16 -24.47 15.63
N ASP A 840 -2.92 -24.78 15.98
CA ASP A 840 -1.72 -24.10 15.47
C ASP A 840 -1.09 -24.83 14.27
N ALA A 841 -1.65 -25.99 13.89
CA ALA A 841 -1.15 -26.82 12.81
C ALA A 841 -1.73 -26.44 11.42
N THR A 842 -0.98 -26.76 10.38
CA THR A 842 -1.47 -26.67 8.98
C THR A 842 -2.43 -27.80 8.66
N LEU A 843 -3.60 -27.51 8.10
CA LEU A 843 -4.67 -28.48 7.82
C LEU A 843 -4.98 -28.57 6.32
N SER A 844 -5.28 -29.76 5.85
CA SER A 844 -5.90 -29.99 4.55
C SER A 844 -6.98 -31.08 4.65
N GLY A 845 -8.19 -30.77 4.21
CA GLY A 845 -9.33 -31.65 4.32
C GLY A 845 -9.82 -31.95 5.76
N ALA A 846 -9.25 -31.29 6.75
CA ALA A 846 -9.59 -31.30 8.16
C ALA A 846 -9.94 -29.89 8.66
N LYS A 847 -10.55 -29.77 9.83
CA LYS A 847 -10.95 -28.48 10.41
C LYS A 847 -10.73 -28.42 11.91
N VAL A 848 -10.49 -27.23 12.46
CA VAL A 848 -10.47 -27.00 13.90
C VAL A 848 -11.91 -26.87 14.42
N VAL A 849 -12.20 -27.54 15.53
CA VAL A 849 -13.51 -27.57 16.20
C VAL A 849 -13.32 -27.32 17.69
N SER A 850 -14.24 -26.57 18.31
CA SER A 850 -14.22 -26.25 19.74
C SER A 850 -15.42 -26.82 20.52
N SER A 851 -16.21 -27.69 19.90
CA SER A 851 -17.46 -28.24 20.47
C SER A 851 -17.28 -29.58 21.22
N GLY A 852 -16.18 -29.73 21.94
CA GLY A 852 -15.84 -30.93 22.74
C GLY A 852 -15.72 -30.63 24.22
N LYS A 853 -15.33 -31.67 25.01
CA LYS A 853 -15.00 -31.54 26.45
C LYS A 853 -13.62 -32.13 26.73
N ASN A 854 -12.92 -31.56 27.70
CA ASN A 854 -11.64 -32.04 28.19
C ASN A 854 -10.52 -32.06 27.11
N PHE A 855 -10.59 -31.19 26.06
CA PHE A 855 -9.49 -30.94 25.15
C PHE A 855 -8.58 -29.86 25.72
N ASN A 856 -7.33 -29.81 25.25
CA ASN A 856 -6.37 -28.76 25.59
C ASN A 856 -6.46 -27.61 24.56
N GLY A 857 -6.01 -26.41 24.92
CA GLY A 857 -6.02 -25.26 24.02
C GLY A 857 -7.42 -24.71 23.70
N LYS A 858 -7.58 -24.13 22.51
CA LYS A 858 -8.80 -23.46 22.04
C LYS A 858 -9.67 -24.34 21.15
N GLY A 859 -9.15 -25.49 20.70
CA GLY A 859 -9.84 -26.38 19.78
C GLY A 859 -9.08 -27.70 19.57
N PHE A 860 -9.61 -28.55 18.72
CA PHE A 860 -9.02 -29.81 18.27
C PHE A 860 -9.34 -30.05 16.79
N ILE A 861 -8.58 -30.90 16.13
CA ILE A 861 -8.74 -31.22 14.70
C ILE A 861 -9.78 -32.28 14.49
N ASP A 862 -10.76 -31.99 13.66
CA ASP A 862 -11.74 -32.96 13.12
C ASP A 862 -11.38 -33.28 11.66
N PHE A 863 -10.95 -34.48 11.39
CA PHE A 863 -10.67 -34.97 10.05
C PHE A 863 -11.94 -35.30 9.23
N GLY A 864 -13.12 -35.20 9.84
CA GLY A 864 -14.38 -35.57 9.18
C GLY A 864 -14.37 -37.00 8.61
N GLN A 865 -15.03 -37.17 7.47
CA GLN A 865 -15.08 -38.45 6.75
C GLN A 865 -14.03 -38.52 5.61
N ASN A 866 -13.13 -37.55 5.50
CA ASN A 866 -12.24 -37.42 4.35
C ASN A 866 -11.09 -38.42 4.40
N LYS A 867 -10.80 -39.06 3.27
CA LYS A 867 -9.57 -39.78 2.99
C LYS A 867 -8.56 -38.75 2.49
N ASP A 868 -7.27 -38.96 2.76
CA ASP A 868 -6.15 -38.11 2.38
C ASP A 868 -6.16 -36.70 3.03
N ALA A 869 -7.05 -36.48 4.01
CA ALA A 869 -6.97 -35.29 4.86
C ALA A 869 -5.75 -35.37 5.77
N TYR A 870 -5.07 -34.27 5.98
CA TYR A 870 -3.90 -34.23 6.85
C TYR A 870 -3.86 -33.04 7.79
N VAL A 871 -3.04 -33.18 8.84
CA VAL A 871 -2.56 -32.14 9.72
C VAL A 871 -1.05 -32.21 9.75
N GLN A 872 -0.42 -31.04 9.73
CA GLN A 872 1.04 -30.92 9.79
C GLN A 872 1.44 -29.89 10.83
N TRP A 873 2.33 -30.32 11.73
CA TRP A 873 2.98 -29.47 12.72
C TRP A 873 4.40 -29.18 12.32
N TYR A 874 4.91 -28.05 12.78
CA TYR A 874 6.28 -27.59 12.63
C TYR A 874 6.89 -27.51 14.02
N LEU A 875 8.02 -28.18 14.21
CA LEU A 875 8.71 -28.23 15.50
C LEU A 875 10.17 -27.82 15.33
N GLU A 876 10.65 -27.00 16.21
CA GLU A 876 12.08 -26.67 16.27
C GLU A 876 12.76 -27.57 17.31
N ASN A 877 13.86 -28.23 16.93
CA ASN A 877 14.68 -29.05 17.80
C ASN A 877 16.03 -28.35 18.04
N ASP A 878 16.20 -27.77 19.23
CA ASP A 878 17.45 -27.13 19.63
C ASP A 878 18.53 -28.14 20.03
N GLY A 879 18.15 -29.42 20.22
CA GLY A 879 19.03 -30.52 20.55
C GLY A 879 19.70 -31.17 19.33
N ASP A 880 20.47 -32.23 19.58
CA ASP A 880 21.08 -33.00 18.48
C ASP A 880 20.04 -33.81 17.71
N ALA A 881 20.37 -34.13 16.44
CA ALA A 881 19.60 -35.03 15.64
C ALA A 881 19.58 -36.44 16.23
N GLY A 882 18.43 -37.13 16.25
CA GLY A 882 18.29 -38.43 16.86
C GLY A 882 16.89 -39.02 16.72
N GLN A 883 16.56 -39.88 17.64
CA GLN A 883 15.23 -40.46 17.81
C GLN A 883 14.51 -39.72 18.96
N ALA A 884 13.23 -39.46 18.81
CA ALA A 884 12.39 -38.80 19.81
C ALA A 884 11.02 -39.51 19.88
N ASP A 885 10.34 -39.41 20.99
CA ASP A 885 9.02 -39.95 21.23
C ASP A 885 7.95 -38.92 20.89
N LEU A 886 7.25 -39.12 19.77
CA LEU A 886 6.07 -38.35 19.37
C LEU A 886 4.84 -38.94 20.08
N THR A 887 4.20 -38.14 20.92
CA THR A 887 2.91 -38.47 21.54
C THR A 887 1.78 -37.70 20.87
N ILE A 888 0.75 -38.41 20.40
CA ILE A 888 -0.43 -37.85 19.72
C ILE A 888 -1.64 -38.05 20.63
N ARG A 889 -2.30 -36.98 21.05
CA ARG A 889 -3.53 -36.99 21.84
C ARG A 889 -4.74 -36.93 20.93
N TYR A 890 -5.66 -37.87 21.06
CA TYR A 890 -6.77 -38.04 20.12
C TYR A 890 -8.07 -38.57 20.79
N SER A 891 -9.20 -38.38 20.07
CA SER A 891 -10.52 -38.90 20.47
C SER A 891 -11.34 -39.34 19.25
N GLY A 892 -12.01 -40.49 19.33
CA GLY A 892 -12.92 -40.93 18.26
C GLY A 892 -13.43 -42.35 18.45
N VAL A 893 -14.60 -42.62 17.87
CA VAL A 893 -15.26 -43.93 17.92
C VAL A 893 -15.70 -44.32 16.52
N ARG A 894 -15.22 -45.49 16.03
CA ARG A 894 -15.67 -46.05 14.77
C ARG A 894 -16.41 -47.37 15.04
N LYS A 895 -17.74 -47.37 14.82
CA LYS A 895 -18.57 -48.57 14.96
C LYS A 895 -18.08 -49.68 14.00
N GLY A 896 -17.83 -50.86 14.56
CA GLY A 896 -17.42 -52.04 13.78
C GLY A 896 -15.96 -52.07 13.36
N ARG A 897 -15.12 -51.14 13.88
CA ARG A 897 -13.66 -51.10 13.63
C ARG A 897 -12.89 -50.81 14.92
N SER A 898 -11.61 -51.20 14.97
CA SER A 898 -10.76 -51.02 16.14
C SER A 898 -10.23 -49.62 16.35
N GLY A 899 -10.33 -48.74 15.33
CA GLY A 899 -9.82 -47.39 15.34
C GLY A 899 -9.72 -46.81 13.92
N ARG A 900 -8.86 -45.79 13.72
CA ARG A 900 -8.58 -45.19 12.41
C ARG A 900 -7.07 -45.23 12.13
N ALA A 901 -6.73 -45.62 10.90
CA ALA A 901 -5.35 -45.65 10.43
C ALA A 901 -4.93 -44.33 9.77
N PHE A 902 -3.72 -43.93 10.08
CA PHE A 902 -3.08 -42.71 9.54
C PHE A 902 -1.70 -43.06 8.97
N LYS A 903 -1.28 -42.30 7.98
CA LYS A 903 0.12 -42.27 7.56
C LYS A 903 0.83 -41.17 8.34
N LEU A 904 1.92 -41.52 9.00
CA LEU A 904 2.80 -40.58 9.71
C LEU A 904 4.03 -40.29 8.86
N THR A 905 4.28 -39.02 8.60
CA THR A 905 5.43 -38.54 7.84
C THR A 905 6.22 -37.54 8.68
N VAL A 906 7.53 -37.68 8.74
CA VAL A 906 8.44 -36.76 9.41
C VAL A 906 9.47 -36.24 8.40
N ASN A 907 9.60 -34.94 8.24
CA ASN A 907 10.50 -34.30 7.29
C ASN A 907 10.37 -34.87 5.87
N GLY A 908 9.11 -35.03 5.41
CA GLY A 908 8.78 -35.59 4.09
C GLY A 908 8.96 -37.10 3.95
N ARG A 909 9.54 -37.80 4.93
CA ARG A 909 9.75 -39.25 4.91
C ARG A 909 8.67 -39.99 5.67
N VAL A 910 8.14 -41.04 5.09
CA VAL A 910 7.15 -41.87 5.77
C VAL A 910 7.82 -42.65 6.91
N VAL A 911 7.36 -42.43 8.12
CA VAL A 911 7.81 -43.14 9.33
C VAL A 911 6.89 -44.32 9.67
N ASN A 912 5.58 -44.16 9.42
CA ASN A 912 4.61 -45.21 9.63
C ASN A 912 3.47 -45.10 8.60
N GLU A 913 3.31 -46.11 7.75
CA GLU A 913 2.28 -46.15 6.68
C GLU A 913 0.87 -46.33 7.23
N THR A 914 0.72 -46.93 8.41
CA THR A 914 -0.58 -47.37 8.97
C THR A 914 -0.64 -47.20 10.50
N LEU A 915 -0.27 -46.03 10.99
CA LEU A 915 -0.38 -45.72 12.42
C LEU A 915 -1.83 -45.79 12.87
N MET A 916 -2.16 -46.72 13.74
CA MET A 916 -3.51 -46.89 14.28
C MET A 916 -3.73 -45.97 15.50
N LEU A 917 -4.77 -45.16 15.43
CA LEU A 917 -5.36 -44.50 16.57
C LEU A 917 -6.61 -45.30 17.03
N PRO A 918 -6.51 -46.07 18.12
CA PRO A 918 -7.62 -46.96 18.53
C PRO A 918 -8.83 -46.14 19.02
N ASN A 919 -10.01 -46.79 19.01
CA ASN A 919 -11.22 -46.15 19.53
C ASN A 919 -11.09 -45.73 21.00
N THR A 920 -11.67 -44.56 21.31
CA THR A 920 -11.94 -44.11 22.68
C THR A 920 -13.36 -44.56 23.13
N LYS A 921 -13.72 -44.28 24.36
CA LYS A 921 -15.07 -44.65 24.85
C LYS A 921 -16.15 -43.76 24.26
N ASN A 922 -15.88 -42.44 24.21
CA ASN A 922 -16.80 -41.44 23.72
C ASN A 922 -16.11 -40.48 22.77
N TRP A 923 -16.85 -39.93 21.85
CA TRP A 923 -16.44 -39.01 20.83
C TRP A 923 -16.24 -37.58 21.41
N GLY A 924 -15.05 -37.01 21.29
CA GLY A 924 -14.76 -35.61 21.69
C GLY A 924 -14.85 -35.30 23.20
N SER A 925 -14.91 -36.32 24.04
CA SER A 925 -14.97 -36.16 25.50
C SER A 925 -14.08 -37.17 26.29
N ASP A 926 -13.65 -38.24 25.63
CA ASP A 926 -12.70 -39.24 26.16
C ASP A 926 -11.45 -39.17 25.26
N TRP A 927 -10.32 -38.79 25.81
CA TRP A 927 -9.07 -38.56 25.09
C TRP A 927 -8.05 -39.61 25.51
N LYS A 928 -7.33 -40.15 24.50
CA LYS A 928 -6.24 -41.10 24.67
C LYS A 928 -4.98 -40.54 24.03
N ALA A 929 -3.85 -41.15 24.29
CA ALA A 929 -2.57 -40.84 23.66
C ALA A 929 -1.97 -42.11 23.05
N VAL A 930 -1.28 -41.95 21.94
CA VAL A 930 -0.41 -42.95 21.31
C VAL A 930 0.98 -42.31 21.20
N THR A 931 2.02 -43.08 21.55
CA THR A 931 3.40 -42.64 21.40
C THR A 931 4.10 -43.47 20.34
N VAL A 932 4.83 -42.80 19.46
CA VAL A 932 5.58 -43.35 18.33
C VAL A 932 6.99 -42.78 18.33
N ASN A 933 7.99 -43.64 18.20
CA ASN A 933 9.37 -43.20 18.06
C ASN A 933 9.61 -42.69 16.62
N ILE A 934 10.11 -41.49 16.49
CA ILE A 934 10.32 -40.78 15.22
C ILE A 934 11.76 -40.25 15.09
N PRO A 935 12.32 -40.21 13.87
CA PRO A 935 13.58 -39.52 13.65
C PRO A 935 13.37 -37.99 13.64
N ILE A 936 14.17 -37.23 14.37
CA ILE A 936 14.21 -35.78 14.33
C ILE A 936 15.59 -35.28 13.99
N GLN A 937 15.67 -34.15 13.33
CA GLN A 937 16.91 -33.46 13.03
C GLN A 937 17.07 -32.22 13.91
N ARG A 938 18.27 -31.72 14.05
CA ARG A 938 18.50 -30.41 14.66
C ARG A 938 17.91 -29.32 13.82
N GLY A 939 17.22 -28.33 14.42
CA GLY A 939 16.50 -27.28 13.74
C GLY A 939 15.06 -27.67 13.41
N ALA A 940 14.51 -27.15 12.31
CA ALA A 940 13.12 -27.32 11.94
C ALA A 940 12.78 -28.76 11.53
N ASN A 941 11.68 -29.27 12.09
CA ASN A 941 11.11 -30.57 11.75
C ASN A 941 9.63 -30.43 11.37
N THR A 942 9.18 -31.20 10.41
CA THR A 942 7.77 -31.31 10.05
C THR A 942 7.22 -32.67 10.45
N ILE A 943 6.08 -32.69 11.14
CA ILE A 943 5.36 -33.91 11.49
C ILE A 943 4.00 -33.83 10.85
N ARG A 944 3.68 -34.78 9.94
CA ARG A 944 2.38 -34.84 9.25
C ARG A 944 1.66 -36.12 9.53
N LEU A 945 0.39 -36.00 9.88
CA LEU A 945 -0.55 -37.09 10.06
C LEU A 945 -1.61 -37.03 8.97
N THR A 946 -1.64 -38.04 8.07
CA THR A 946 -2.56 -38.06 6.92
C THR A 946 -3.53 -39.25 7.07
N THR A 947 -4.83 -39.03 6.83
CA THR A 947 -5.82 -40.12 6.85
C THR A 947 -5.70 -40.99 5.60
N ILE A 948 -5.64 -42.29 5.77
CA ILE A 948 -5.54 -43.23 4.64
C ILE A 948 -6.86 -43.91 4.32
N GLU A 949 -7.91 -43.67 5.12
CA GLU A 949 -9.25 -44.23 4.94
C GLU A 949 -10.34 -43.24 5.36
N HIS A 950 -11.56 -43.47 4.91
CA HIS A 950 -12.72 -42.65 5.32
C HIS A 950 -13.10 -42.94 6.77
N GLY A 951 -13.57 -41.89 7.50
CA GLY A 951 -14.10 -42.03 8.87
C GLY A 951 -13.53 -40.93 9.79
N GLY A 952 -14.30 -40.53 10.79
CA GLY A 952 -13.95 -39.46 11.73
C GLY A 952 -12.89 -39.87 12.76
N MET A 953 -12.07 -38.91 13.17
CA MET A 953 -11.17 -38.97 14.34
C MET A 953 -10.81 -37.52 14.69
N TYR A 954 -10.65 -37.24 15.99
CA TYR A 954 -10.19 -35.96 16.51
C TYR A 954 -8.75 -36.06 17.00
N VAL A 955 -7.95 -35.08 16.71
CA VAL A 955 -6.61 -34.95 17.28
C VAL A 955 -6.53 -33.57 17.98
N ASP A 956 -6.05 -33.58 19.22
CA ASP A 956 -6.03 -32.42 20.11
C ASP A 956 -4.67 -31.74 20.13
N GLU A 957 -3.63 -32.52 20.37
CA GLU A 957 -2.26 -32.00 20.45
C GLU A 957 -1.24 -33.10 20.12
N ILE A 958 -0.02 -32.66 19.80
CA ILE A 958 1.15 -33.55 19.79
C ILE A 958 2.22 -33.01 20.75
N SER A 959 3.07 -33.91 21.24
CA SER A 959 4.26 -33.53 21.96
C SER A 959 5.44 -34.41 21.56
N VAL A 960 6.60 -33.87 21.43
CA VAL A 960 7.85 -34.56 21.07
C VAL A 960 8.80 -34.44 22.26
N ARG A 961 9.38 -35.56 22.70
CA ARG A 961 10.29 -35.63 23.85
C ARG A 961 11.53 -36.44 23.55
#